data_cb9318f6c0062995e8986275aca87d38
#
_entry.id   cb9318f6c0062995e8986275aca87d38
#
_cell.length_a   1.000
_cell.length_b   1.000
_cell.length_c   1.000
_cell.angle_alpha   90.00
_cell.angle_beta   90.00
_cell.angle_gamma   90.00
#
_symmetry.space_group_name_H-M   'P 1'
#
loop_
_entity.id
_entity.type
_entity.pdbx_description
1 polymer ?
#
loop_
_entity_poly.entity_id
_entity_poly.type
_entity_poly.pdbx_seq_one_letter_code
_entity_poly.pdbx_strand_id
1 'polypeptide(L)'
;MPRAEAIAFRQRLDRIYLRYTLGFIAFVGLLAVLEQTGLPRRWIGVIFLLATVGLYAAIGIVSRTTDATEYYVAGRRVPAMYNGMATAADWMSAASFIGLAGTLYLQGYGGLAYVMGWTGGFVLVAVLLAPYLRKFGQYTIPDFLAARYGGRMPRLIGLMAAILCSFVYLVAQIYGVGLITTGLTGVDFVLGIFLGLGGVLVCSFLGGMRAVTWTQVAQYIILLIAYLVPVVWLSIKQTGVPVPQLIVGQQLAKVSAREQQLLRDPKELEVRALFKARADAYANRLKDVPAALVADRVEAQRHSRELKAADAPLREIQLADKVLATQPKSEALAREVWTRAQAVNEARAQPLAGMPLHAQQFAGDPNGDAAQRKIFDESRRNFIALVFCLMVGTAALPHILMRSYTTPSVKAARESVAWSLFFIFLLYVTAPALAVLVKFEVFNRVVGLPFDRLPAWIASWTRVDPSLVSVLDINHDGILQLGEIRIGSDLVVLATPEIAGLPYVVSGLVAAGGLAAALSTADGLLLTISNALSHDLYFKLIGPHASSSRRVTVSKVLLLVAALAAAAVAAQRPADILFLVTAAFSIAASAFFPALVLGIFWSRANKWGALCGMAGGLGLTLYYLIRNEVWLRGLFGVTAPLDLWFGILPVSAGVFGVPLGFGACVLVSLLTPPPSAEARGFVRSLRYPGPG
;
A
#
# COMPACT_ATOMS: atom_id res chain seq x y z
N MET A 1 -1.19 -18.15 -32.37
CA MET A 1 -0.84 -19.51 -31.89
C MET A 1 -1.96 -20.44 -32.29
N PRO A 2 -1.73 -21.56 -33.00
CA PRO A 2 -2.73 -22.56 -33.29
C PRO A 2 -3.37 -23.10 -32.00
N ARG A 3 -4.63 -23.51 -32.05
CA ARG A 3 -5.41 -23.94 -30.87
C ARG A 3 -4.75 -25.11 -30.12
N ALA A 4 -4.17 -26.05 -30.83
CA ALA A 4 -3.47 -27.21 -30.24
C ALA A 4 -2.20 -26.78 -29.45
N GLU A 5 -1.39 -25.88 -30.01
CA GLU A 5 -0.21 -25.33 -29.33
C GLU A 5 -0.58 -24.53 -28.09
N ALA A 6 -1.69 -23.77 -28.13
CA ALA A 6 -2.17 -23.03 -26.97
C ALA A 6 -2.61 -23.95 -25.83
N ILE A 7 -3.26 -25.07 -26.16
CA ILE A 7 -3.64 -26.09 -25.16
C ILE A 7 -2.39 -26.76 -24.57
N ALA A 8 -1.45 -27.19 -25.41
CA ALA A 8 -0.20 -27.81 -24.95
C ALA A 8 0.63 -26.87 -24.07
N PHE A 9 0.70 -25.60 -24.43
CA PHE A 9 1.37 -24.56 -23.62
C PHE A 9 0.71 -24.40 -22.25
N ARG A 10 -0.63 -24.32 -22.19
CA ARG A 10 -1.37 -24.25 -20.93
C ARG A 10 -1.11 -25.48 -20.05
N GLN A 11 -1.22 -26.68 -20.59
CA GLN A 11 -0.95 -27.93 -19.83
C GLN A 11 0.48 -28.00 -19.29
N ARG A 12 1.45 -27.44 -20.03
CA ARG A 12 2.84 -27.34 -19.55
C ARG A 12 2.92 -26.37 -18.36
N LEU A 13 2.26 -25.23 -18.41
CA LEU A 13 2.20 -24.26 -17.31
C LEU A 13 1.55 -24.87 -16.07
N ASP A 14 0.41 -25.55 -16.24
CA ASP A 14 -0.32 -26.20 -15.14
C ASP A 14 0.60 -27.20 -14.39
N ARG A 15 1.40 -27.99 -15.12
CA ARG A 15 2.37 -28.93 -14.52
C ARG A 15 3.53 -28.22 -13.82
N ILE A 16 4.03 -27.12 -14.38
CA ILE A 16 5.13 -26.36 -13.77
C ILE A 16 4.66 -25.75 -12.45
N TYR A 17 3.53 -25.06 -12.44
CA TYR A 17 3.04 -24.40 -11.23
C TYR A 17 2.49 -25.37 -10.18
N LEU A 18 1.96 -26.51 -10.57
CA LEU A 18 1.62 -27.57 -9.62
C LEU A 18 2.89 -28.10 -8.90
N ARG A 19 3.94 -28.44 -9.66
CA ARG A 19 5.22 -28.87 -9.08
C ARG A 19 5.84 -27.80 -8.20
N TYR A 20 5.74 -26.52 -8.61
CA TYR A 20 6.18 -25.39 -7.84
C TYR A 20 5.43 -25.29 -6.50
N THR A 21 4.10 -25.37 -6.52
CA THR A 21 3.27 -25.30 -5.30
C THR A 21 3.60 -26.45 -4.34
N LEU A 22 3.71 -27.68 -4.85
CA LEU A 22 4.07 -28.84 -4.03
C LEU A 22 5.49 -28.69 -3.46
N GLY A 23 6.44 -28.22 -4.26
CA GLY A 23 7.81 -27.95 -3.81
C GLY A 23 7.87 -26.86 -2.75
N PHE A 24 7.07 -25.79 -2.88
CA PHE A 24 6.97 -24.74 -1.89
C PHE A 24 6.38 -25.24 -0.56
N ILE A 25 5.30 -26.04 -0.61
CA ILE A 25 4.72 -26.64 0.59
C ILE A 25 5.73 -27.58 1.27
N ALA A 26 6.43 -28.41 0.49
CA ALA A 26 7.49 -29.29 1.03
C ALA A 26 8.63 -28.49 1.66
N PHE A 27 9.05 -27.37 1.06
CA PHE A 27 10.05 -26.45 1.62
C PHE A 27 9.62 -25.86 2.97
N VAL A 28 8.38 -25.37 3.07
CA VAL A 28 7.83 -24.85 4.34
C VAL A 28 7.75 -25.97 5.38
N GLY A 29 7.30 -27.18 4.99
CA GLY A 29 7.25 -28.34 5.87
C GLY A 29 8.65 -28.77 6.38
N LEU A 30 9.66 -28.73 5.51
CA LEU A 30 11.06 -29.00 5.90
C LEU A 30 11.55 -27.98 6.94
N LEU A 31 11.28 -26.69 6.73
CA LEU A 31 11.67 -25.65 7.69
C LEU A 31 10.92 -25.80 9.02
N ALA A 32 9.67 -26.26 9.01
CA ALA A 32 8.93 -26.54 10.23
C ALA A 32 9.56 -27.69 11.04
N VAL A 33 10.03 -28.75 10.36
CA VAL A 33 10.79 -29.85 11.01
C VAL A 33 12.12 -29.33 11.55
N LEU A 34 12.85 -28.55 10.78
CA LEU A 34 14.15 -27.98 11.22
C LEU A 34 13.97 -27.02 12.41
N GLU A 35 12.88 -26.27 12.49
CA GLU A 35 12.56 -25.45 13.66
C GLU A 35 12.40 -26.32 14.91
N GLN A 36 11.71 -27.46 14.80
CA GLN A 36 11.52 -28.40 15.93
C GLN A 36 12.84 -29.08 16.35
N THR A 37 13.79 -29.24 15.43
CA THR A 37 15.14 -29.79 15.74
C THR A 37 16.11 -28.73 16.29
N GLY A 38 15.64 -27.47 16.48
CA GLY A 38 16.42 -26.42 17.14
C GLY A 38 17.07 -25.40 16.21
N LEU A 39 16.66 -25.32 14.93
CA LEU A 39 17.16 -24.28 14.03
C LEU A 39 16.79 -22.89 14.57
N PRO A 40 17.77 -21.98 14.81
CA PRO A 40 17.48 -20.64 15.33
C PRO A 40 16.55 -19.83 14.41
N ARG A 41 15.61 -19.09 14.99
CA ARG A 41 14.61 -18.26 14.28
C ARG A 41 15.23 -17.34 13.22
N ARG A 42 16.39 -16.73 13.54
CA ARG A 42 17.10 -15.86 12.60
C ARG A 42 17.45 -16.58 11.28
N TRP A 43 17.85 -17.82 11.32
CA TRP A 43 18.19 -18.59 10.12
C TRP A 43 16.96 -18.94 9.31
N ILE A 44 15.82 -19.21 9.94
CA ILE A 44 14.54 -19.44 9.24
C ILE A 44 14.20 -18.20 8.40
N GLY A 45 14.28 -17.00 8.98
CA GLY A 45 14.03 -15.74 8.26
C GLY A 45 15.01 -15.52 7.09
N VAL A 46 16.29 -15.75 7.31
CA VAL A 46 17.32 -15.62 6.26
C VAL A 46 17.10 -16.63 5.12
N ILE A 47 16.75 -17.89 5.44
CA ILE A 47 16.47 -18.93 4.44
C ILE A 47 15.23 -18.53 3.60
N PHE A 48 14.14 -18.07 4.23
CA PHE A 48 12.97 -17.57 3.48
C PHE A 48 13.34 -16.41 2.55
N LEU A 49 14.08 -15.42 3.03
CA LEU A 49 14.52 -14.29 2.23
C LEU A 49 15.35 -14.75 1.03
N LEU A 50 16.39 -15.55 1.26
CA LEU A 50 17.29 -16.01 0.21
C LEU A 50 16.58 -16.93 -0.79
N ALA A 51 15.69 -17.83 -0.32
CA ALA A 51 14.89 -18.69 -1.18
C ALA A 51 13.95 -17.86 -2.08
N THR A 52 13.27 -16.85 -1.51
CA THR A 52 12.36 -15.98 -2.24
C THR A 52 13.09 -15.14 -3.29
N VAL A 53 14.16 -14.44 -2.89
CA VAL A 53 14.97 -13.60 -3.78
C VAL A 53 15.65 -14.46 -4.87
N GLY A 54 16.22 -15.60 -4.47
CA GLY A 54 16.88 -16.54 -5.39
C GLY A 54 15.94 -17.14 -6.43
N LEU A 55 14.71 -17.50 -6.02
CA LEU A 55 13.67 -17.97 -6.92
C LEU A 55 13.30 -16.93 -7.99
N TYR A 56 13.09 -15.68 -7.57
CA TYR A 56 12.72 -14.61 -8.50
C TYR A 56 13.86 -14.30 -9.46
N ALA A 57 15.09 -14.26 -8.96
CA ALA A 57 16.28 -14.11 -9.80
C ALA A 57 16.41 -15.26 -10.82
N ALA A 58 16.17 -16.50 -10.41
CA ALA A 58 16.22 -17.67 -11.29
C ALA A 58 15.17 -17.58 -12.42
N ILE A 59 13.92 -17.21 -12.10
CA ILE A 59 12.86 -16.99 -13.10
C ILE A 59 13.27 -15.86 -14.07
N GLY A 60 13.84 -14.77 -13.54
CA GLY A 60 14.34 -13.66 -14.33
C GLY A 60 15.43 -14.08 -15.34
N ILE A 61 16.41 -14.88 -14.88
CA ILE A 61 17.50 -15.40 -15.73
C ILE A 61 16.96 -16.31 -16.84
N VAL A 62 16.05 -17.23 -16.50
CA VAL A 62 15.44 -18.16 -17.49
C VAL A 62 14.55 -17.41 -18.48
N SER A 63 13.93 -16.32 -18.07
CA SER A 63 13.00 -15.52 -18.87
C SER A 63 13.66 -14.33 -19.58
N ARG A 64 15.00 -14.22 -19.54
CA ARG A 64 15.74 -13.10 -20.16
C ARG A 64 15.38 -12.91 -21.63
N THR A 65 15.30 -11.66 -22.08
CA THR A 65 14.99 -11.30 -23.46
C THR A 65 15.62 -9.98 -23.88
N THR A 66 15.87 -9.83 -25.18
CA THR A 66 16.27 -8.58 -25.86
C THR A 66 15.24 -8.15 -26.90
N ASP A 67 14.19 -8.96 -27.13
CA ASP A 67 13.08 -8.61 -28.00
C ASP A 67 12.14 -7.61 -27.33
N ALA A 68 11.80 -6.52 -28.00
CA ALA A 68 10.97 -5.46 -27.44
C ALA A 68 9.53 -5.93 -27.13
N THR A 69 8.93 -6.79 -27.98
CA THR A 69 7.57 -7.27 -27.77
C THR A 69 7.50 -8.20 -26.57
N GLU A 70 8.50 -9.06 -26.39
CA GLU A 70 8.60 -9.91 -25.22
C GLU A 70 8.85 -9.06 -23.95
N TYR A 71 9.73 -8.04 -24.05
CA TYR A 71 10.10 -7.19 -22.92
C TYR A 71 8.96 -6.28 -22.46
N TYR A 72 8.21 -5.65 -23.38
CA TYR A 72 7.15 -4.69 -23.02
C TYR A 72 5.78 -5.31 -22.78
N VAL A 73 5.41 -6.39 -23.48
CA VAL A 73 4.05 -6.97 -23.40
C VAL A 73 4.03 -8.51 -23.36
N ALA A 74 5.12 -9.16 -22.95
CA ALA A 74 5.24 -10.61 -22.80
C ALA A 74 4.82 -11.41 -24.05
N GLY A 75 5.11 -10.87 -25.26
CA GLY A 75 4.77 -11.48 -26.53
C GLY A 75 3.28 -11.60 -26.83
N ARG A 76 2.41 -10.99 -26.01
CA ARG A 76 0.92 -11.03 -26.12
C ARG A 76 0.34 -12.44 -26.15
N ARG A 77 0.89 -13.37 -25.40
CA ARG A 77 0.50 -14.79 -25.40
C ARG A 77 0.21 -15.38 -24.02
N VAL A 78 0.06 -14.51 -23.01
CA VAL A 78 -0.24 -14.97 -21.66
C VAL A 78 -1.69 -15.47 -21.58
N PRO A 79 -1.95 -16.72 -21.15
CA PRO A 79 -3.30 -17.25 -21.01
C PRO A 79 -4.10 -16.47 -19.95
N ALA A 80 -5.42 -16.33 -20.13
CA ALA A 80 -6.28 -15.47 -19.31
C ALA A 80 -6.16 -15.73 -17.80
N MET A 81 -6.20 -16.98 -17.35
CA MET A 81 -6.09 -17.34 -15.94
C MET A 81 -4.74 -16.93 -15.35
N TYR A 82 -3.63 -17.23 -16.04
CA TYR A 82 -2.28 -16.86 -15.58
C TYR A 82 -2.05 -15.34 -15.58
N ASN A 83 -2.60 -14.65 -16.58
CA ASN A 83 -2.59 -13.19 -16.57
C ASN A 83 -3.45 -12.63 -15.43
N GLY A 84 -4.55 -13.32 -15.11
CA GLY A 84 -5.38 -13.01 -13.93
C GLY A 84 -4.61 -13.15 -12.61
N MET A 85 -3.87 -14.26 -12.44
CA MET A 85 -3.01 -14.47 -11.27
C MET A 85 -1.90 -13.42 -11.18
N ALA A 86 -1.22 -13.14 -12.31
CA ALA A 86 -0.17 -12.13 -12.36
C ALA A 86 -0.71 -10.73 -12.06
N THR A 87 -1.90 -10.38 -12.58
CA THR A 87 -2.57 -9.12 -12.26
C THR A 87 -2.99 -9.06 -10.79
N ALA A 88 -3.48 -10.14 -10.23
CA ALA A 88 -3.83 -10.22 -8.82
C ALA A 88 -2.59 -10.05 -7.91
N ALA A 89 -1.46 -10.66 -8.26
CA ALA A 89 -0.20 -10.46 -7.55
C ALA A 89 0.31 -9.01 -7.65
N ASP A 90 0.23 -8.42 -8.84
CA ASP A 90 0.61 -7.02 -9.10
C ASP A 90 -0.27 -6.04 -8.30
N TRP A 91 -1.52 -6.40 -8.11
CA TRP A 91 -2.50 -5.65 -7.35
C TRP A 91 -2.38 -5.83 -5.84
N MET A 92 -2.14 -7.07 -5.37
CA MET A 92 -1.97 -7.40 -3.96
C MET A 92 -0.63 -6.90 -3.44
N SER A 93 -0.49 -5.60 -3.38
CA SER A 93 0.69 -4.85 -2.96
C SER A 93 0.96 -4.99 -1.47
N ALA A 94 2.05 -4.41 -0.99
CA ALA A 94 2.32 -4.25 0.44
C ALA A 94 1.11 -3.60 1.16
N ALA A 95 0.47 -2.59 0.55
CA ALA A 95 -0.71 -1.95 1.13
C ALA A 95 -1.88 -2.92 1.30
N SER A 96 -2.16 -3.76 0.29
CA SER A 96 -3.26 -4.74 0.37
C SER A 96 -2.95 -5.90 1.30
N PHE A 97 -1.71 -6.44 1.24
CA PHE A 97 -1.32 -7.60 2.02
C PHE A 97 -1.07 -7.23 3.49
N ILE A 98 -0.29 -6.17 3.74
CA ILE A 98 0.13 -5.78 5.09
C ILE A 98 -0.86 -4.79 5.70
N GLY A 99 -1.16 -3.69 4.98
CA GLY A 99 -1.86 -2.53 5.53
C GLY A 99 -3.38 -2.69 5.64
N LEU A 100 -4.03 -3.44 4.74
CA LEU A 100 -5.50 -3.49 4.67
C LEU A 100 -6.14 -4.05 5.94
N ALA A 101 -5.70 -5.23 6.41
CA ALA A 101 -6.26 -5.84 7.60
C ALA A 101 -5.95 -5.03 8.86
N GLY A 102 -4.76 -4.40 8.92
CA GLY A 102 -4.42 -3.49 10.01
C GLY A 102 -5.26 -2.22 10.01
N THR A 103 -5.56 -1.67 8.86
CA THR A 103 -6.48 -0.53 8.74
C THR A 103 -7.90 -0.90 9.16
N LEU A 104 -8.38 -2.09 8.77
CA LEU A 104 -9.66 -2.63 9.26
C LEU A 104 -9.65 -2.87 10.77
N TYR A 105 -8.52 -3.33 11.33
CA TYR A 105 -8.33 -3.46 12.77
C TYR A 105 -8.48 -2.11 13.50
N LEU A 106 -7.85 -1.04 12.96
CA LEU A 106 -7.86 0.28 13.56
C LEU A 106 -9.16 1.07 13.31
N GLN A 107 -9.71 1.00 12.09
CA GLN A 107 -10.83 1.84 11.64
C GLN A 107 -12.17 1.10 11.60
N GLY A 108 -12.19 -0.21 11.83
CA GLY A 108 -13.42 -1.00 11.77
C GLY A 108 -14.14 -0.84 10.43
N TYR A 109 -15.43 -0.49 10.49
CA TYR A 109 -16.27 -0.29 9.31
C TYR A 109 -15.66 0.72 8.30
N GLY A 110 -15.03 1.79 8.79
CA GLY A 110 -14.39 2.80 7.94
C GLY A 110 -13.35 2.22 6.98
N GLY A 111 -12.63 1.18 7.41
CA GLY A 111 -11.65 0.46 6.60
C GLY A 111 -12.26 -0.32 5.42
N LEU A 112 -13.57 -0.62 5.42
CA LEU A 112 -14.25 -1.27 4.30
C LEU A 112 -14.26 -0.39 3.04
N ALA A 113 -14.05 0.91 3.16
CA ALA A 113 -13.91 1.80 2.00
C ALA A 113 -12.81 1.33 1.04
N TYR A 114 -11.72 0.77 1.55
CA TYR A 114 -10.65 0.20 0.73
C TYR A 114 -11.09 -1.05 -0.02
N VAL A 115 -11.77 -1.97 0.66
CA VAL A 115 -12.29 -3.20 0.04
C VAL A 115 -13.27 -2.86 -1.07
N MET A 116 -14.24 -1.96 -0.78
CA MET A 116 -15.29 -1.56 -1.74
C MET A 116 -14.71 -0.79 -2.93
N GLY A 117 -13.84 0.19 -2.66
CA GLY A 117 -13.25 1.03 -3.70
C GLY A 117 -12.36 0.22 -4.65
N TRP A 118 -11.48 -0.58 -4.13
CA TRP A 118 -10.58 -1.39 -4.93
C TRP A 118 -11.30 -2.49 -5.72
N THR A 119 -12.24 -3.19 -5.12
CA THR A 119 -13.04 -4.21 -5.83
C THR A 119 -13.90 -3.56 -6.92
N GLY A 120 -14.60 -2.47 -6.61
CA GLY A 120 -15.41 -1.72 -7.57
C GLY A 120 -14.58 -1.16 -8.74
N GLY A 121 -13.35 -0.76 -8.49
CA GLY A 121 -12.44 -0.27 -9.52
C GLY A 121 -12.07 -1.33 -10.57
N PHE A 122 -11.90 -2.58 -10.18
CA PHE A 122 -11.69 -3.68 -11.15
C PHE A 122 -12.92 -3.93 -12.03
N VAL A 123 -14.12 -3.71 -11.51
CA VAL A 123 -15.34 -3.74 -12.35
C VAL A 123 -15.29 -2.64 -13.41
N LEU A 124 -14.87 -1.42 -13.04
CA LEU A 124 -14.68 -0.33 -14.00
C LEU A 124 -13.60 -0.67 -15.05
N VAL A 125 -12.48 -1.30 -14.66
CA VAL A 125 -11.47 -1.79 -15.61
C VAL A 125 -12.08 -2.78 -16.59
N ALA A 126 -12.86 -3.75 -16.11
CA ALA A 126 -13.46 -4.80 -16.93
C ALA A 126 -14.43 -4.22 -17.97
N VAL A 127 -15.26 -3.26 -17.57
CA VAL A 127 -16.35 -2.74 -18.39
C VAL A 127 -15.89 -1.60 -19.28
N LEU A 128 -15.11 -0.64 -18.74
CA LEU A 128 -14.83 0.63 -19.42
C LEU A 128 -13.48 0.64 -20.16
N LEU A 129 -12.49 -0.18 -19.77
CA LEU A 129 -11.13 0.04 -20.24
C LEU A 129 -10.46 -1.17 -20.88
N ALA A 130 -10.37 -2.30 -20.21
CA ALA A 130 -9.55 -3.44 -20.64
C ALA A 130 -9.82 -3.92 -22.08
N PRO A 131 -11.08 -4.11 -22.53
CA PRO A 131 -11.38 -4.56 -23.87
C PRO A 131 -10.92 -3.59 -24.95
N TYR A 132 -11.10 -2.29 -24.70
CA TYR A 132 -10.78 -1.23 -25.66
C TYR A 132 -9.26 -0.99 -25.74
N LEU A 133 -8.58 -1.00 -24.62
CA LEU A 133 -7.11 -0.91 -24.59
C LEU A 133 -6.49 -2.12 -25.26
N ARG A 134 -6.98 -3.35 -25.00
CA ARG A 134 -6.47 -4.52 -25.70
C ARG A 134 -6.69 -4.47 -27.21
N LYS A 135 -7.82 -3.92 -27.67
CA LYS A 135 -8.11 -3.72 -29.09
C LYS A 135 -7.18 -2.69 -29.72
N PHE A 136 -6.84 -1.63 -29.00
CA PHE A 136 -5.83 -0.65 -29.41
C PHE A 136 -4.44 -1.30 -29.61
N GLY A 137 -4.02 -2.15 -28.70
CA GLY A 137 -2.91 -3.08 -28.92
C GLY A 137 -1.52 -2.46 -29.00
N GLN A 138 -1.27 -1.30 -28.35
CA GLN A 138 0.07 -0.71 -28.23
C GLN A 138 0.77 -1.17 -26.91
N TYR A 139 1.69 -0.35 -26.37
CA TYR A 139 2.53 -0.74 -25.24
C TYR A 139 2.19 -0.01 -23.94
N THR A 140 1.76 1.25 -24.02
CA THR A 140 1.61 2.14 -22.85
C THR A 140 0.32 2.95 -22.89
N ILE A 141 -0.08 3.54 -21.76
CA ILE A 141 -1.21 4.46 -21.68
C ILE A 141 -0.90 5.80 -22.36
N PRO A 142 0.30 6.41 -22.24
CA PRO A 142 0.69 7.57 -23.03
C PRO A 142 0.60 7.34 -24.54
N ASP A 143 0.88 6.12 -25.04
CA ASP A 143 0.68 5.77 -26.45
C ASP A 143 -0.79 5.88 -26.89
N PHE A 144 -1.71 5.39 -26.02
CA PHE A 144 -3.15 5.51 -26.26
C PHE A 144 -3.59 6.98 -26.33
N LEU A 145 -3.14 7.80 -25.38
CA LEU A 145 -3.49 9.22 -25.34
C LEU A 145 -2.98 9.96 -26.57
N ALA A 146 -1.74 9.65 -27.00
CA ALA A 146 -1.16 10.26 -28.20
C ALA A 146 -1.90 9.85 -29.48
N ALA A 147 -2.27 8.57 -29.63
CA ALA A 147 -3.02 8.08 -30.77
C ALA A 147 -4.45 8.63 -30.80
N ARG A 148 -5.08 8.76 -29.65
CA ARG A 148 -6.48 9.22 -29.54
C ARG A 148 -6.63 10.73 -29.74
N TYR A 149 -5.74 11.53 -29.13
CA TYR A 149 -5.85 12.98 -29.10
C TYR A 149 -4.90 13.70 -30.04
N GLY A 150 -3.93 12.99 -30.59
CA GLY A 150 -2.93 13.52 -31.53
C GLY A 150 -1.85 14.36 -30.86
N GLY A 151 -0.64 14.32 -31.44
CA GLY A 151 0.47 15.17 -31.08
C GLY A 151 1.30 14.72 -29.86
N ARG A 152 2.35 15.50 -29.59
CA ARG A 152 3.35 15.20 -28.54
C ARG A 152 2.85 15.53 -27.13
N MET A 153 2.00 16.56 -26.95
CA MET A 153 1.61 17.07 -25.65
C MET A 153 0.75 16.11 -24.82
N PRO A 154 -0.31 15.44 -25.36
CA PRO A 154 -1.04 14.43 -24.60
C PRO A 154 -0.15 13.26 -24.13
N ARG A 155 0.85 12.88 -24.94
CA ARG A 155 1.86 11.89 -24.55
C ARG A 155 2.71 12.37 -23.37
N LEU A 156 3.20 13.61 -23.41
CA LEU A 156 4.07 14.16 -22.37
C LEU A 156 3.33 14.32 -21.03
N ILE A 157 2.11 14.85 -21.02
CA ILE A 157 1.33 14.94 -19.77
C ILE A 157 0.99 13.54 -19.24
N GLY A 158 0.58 12.61 -20.11
CA GLY A 158 0.35 11.23 -19.74
C GLY A 158 1.61 10.55 -19.20
N LEU A 159 2.78 10.80 -19.80
CA LEU A 159 4.07 10.32 -19.33
C LEU A 159 4.40 10.84 -17.91
N MET A 160 4.30 12.15 -17.70
CA MET A 160 4.58 12.76 -16.40
C MET A 160 3.63 12.22 -15.31
N ALA A 161 2.34 12.11 -15.61
CA ALA A 161 1.37 11.57 -14.70
C ALA A 161 1.63 10.09 -14.37
N ALA A 162 2.01 9.28 -15.38
CA ALA A 162 2.32 7.87 -15.20
C ALA A 162 3.57 7.67 -14.33
N ILE A 163 4.61 8.46 -14.55
CA ILE A 163 5.81 8.43 -13.71
C ILE A 163 5.47 8.84 -12.28
N LEU A 164 4.75 9.96 -12.10
CA LEU A 164 4.45 10.49 -10.78
C LEU A 164 3.62 9.51 -9.94
N CYS A 165 2.48 9.02 -10.44
CA CYS A 165 1.64 8.09 -9.68
C CYS A 165 2.36 6.76 -9.43
N SER A 166 3.10 6.23 -10.42
CA SER A 166 3.85 4.98 -10.27
C SER A 166 5.02 5.13 -9.31
N PHE A 167 5.71 6.28 -9.29
CA PHE A 167 6.83 6.53 -8.39
C PHE A 167 6.38 6.63 -6.92
N VAL A 168 5.31 7.38 -6.64
CA VAL A 168 4.75 7.47 -5.28
C VAL A 168 4.33 6.08 -4.78
N TYR A 169 3.69 5.29 -5.64
CA TYR A 169 3.29 3.93 -5.30
C TYR A 169 4.50 3.00 -5.11
N LEU A 170 5.54 3.15 -5.94
CA LEU A 170 6.78 2.37 -5.84
C LEU A 170 7.50 2.62 -4.51
N VAL A 171 7.56 3.87 -4.04
CA VAL A 171 8.15 4.22 -2.73
C VAL A 171 7.47 3.43 -1.61
N ALA A 172 6.13 3.32 -1.63
CA ALA A 172 5.38 2.54 -0.65
C ALA A 172 5.75 1.05 -0.67
N GLN A 173 5.96 0.47 -1.87
CA GLN A 173 6.34 -0.93 -1.99
C GLN A 173 7.75 -1.18 -1.45
N ILE A 174 8.69 -0.31 -1.78
CA ILE A 174 10.08 -0.41 -1.30
C ILE A 174 10.16 -0.22 0.21
N TYR A 175 9.36 0.69 0.78
CA TYR A 175 9.23 0.82 2.23
C TYR A 175 8.75 -0.49 2.87
N GLY A 176 7.72 -1.12 2.33
CA GLY A 176 7.22 -2.43 2.78
C GLY A 176 8.28 -3.53 2.70
N VAL A 177 9.07 -3.56 1.62
CA VAL A 177 10.20 -4.51 1.46
C VAL A 177 11.22 -4.32 2.58
N GLY A 178 11.61 -3.08 2.88
CA GLY A 178 12.54 -2.75 3.95
C GLY A 178 12.02 -3.22 5.31
N LEU A 179 10.75 -2.94 5.61
CA LEU A 179 10.09 -3.31 6.87
C LEU A 179 10.09 -4.83 7.08
N ILE A 180 9.67 -5.60 6.07
CA ILE A 180 9.59 -7.05 6.15
C ILE A 180 11.00 -7.67 6.29
N THR A 181 11.95 -7.20 5.48
CA THR A 181 13.31 -7.73 5.49
C THR A 181 14.00 -7.48 6.82
N THR A 182 13.84 -6.28 7.39
CA THR A 182 14.34 -5.94 8.73
C THR A 182 13.69 -6.82 9.80
N GLY A 183 12.37 -6.99 9.75
CA GLY A 183 11.62 -7.83 10.68
C GLY A 183 12.07 -9.31 10.65
N LEU A 184 12.35 -9.85 9.45
CA LEU A 184 12.80 -11.23 9.26
C LEU A 184 14.25 -11.48 9.72
N THR A 185 15.14 -10.55 9.39
CA THR A 185 16.58 -10.80 9.48
C THR A 185 17.27 -10.05 10.62
N GLY A 186 16.60 -9.00 11.14
CA GLY A 186 17.18 -8.10 12.14
C GLY A 186 18.26 -7.16 11.59
N VAL A 187 18.42 -7.05 10.26
CA VAL A 187 19.36 -6.10 9.64
C VAL A 187 18.79 -4.68 9.70
N ASP A 188 19.68 -3.69 9.51
CA ASP A 188 19.25 -2.29 9.38
C ASP A 188 18.23 -2.11 8.24
N PHE A 189 17.33 -1.14 8.41
CA PHE A 189 16.22 -0.89 7.48
C PHE A 189 16.69 -0.56 6.06
N VAL A 190 17.73 0.28 5.92
CA VAL A 190 18.26 0.67 4.61
C VAL A 190 18.91 -0.54 3.92
N LEU A 191 19.68 -1.33 4.66
CA LEU A 191 20.24 -2.57 4.14
C LEU A 191 19.13 -3.57 3.77
N GLY A 192 18.05 -3.63 4.55
CA GLY A 192 16.85 -4.43 4.28
C GLY A 192 16.20 -4.10 2.96
N ILE A 193 16.10 -2.82 2.61
CA ILE A 193 15.61 -2.35 1.30
C ILE A 193 16.44 -2.96 0.16
N PHE A 194 17.76 -2.85 0.20
CA PHE A 194 18.64 -3.33 -0.87
C PHE A 194 18.65 -4.85 -1.00
N LEU A 195 18.65 -5.56 0.12
CA LEU A 195 18.59 -7.02 0.13
C LEU A 195 17.28 -7.54 -0.47
N GLY A 196 16.16 -6.94 -0.09
CA GLY A 196 14.85 -7.32 -0.62
C GLY A 196 14.68 -7.00 -2.09
N LEU A 197 15.19 -5.84 -2.57
CA LEU A 197 15.10 -5.44 -3.97
C LEU A 197 15.96 -6.28 -4.93
N GLY A 198 16.98 -6.98 -4.44
CA GLY A 198 17.94 -7.69 -5.29
C GLY A 198 17.28 -8.64 -6.29
N GLY A 199 16.32 -9.44 -5.85
CA GLY A 199 15.61 -10.40 -6.73
C GLY A 199 14.74 -9.74 -7.79
N VAL A 200 14.06 -8.65 -7.42
CA VAL A 200 13.21 -7.86 -8.32
C VAL A 200 14.04 -7.20 -9.40
N LEU A 201 15.13 -6.54 -9.01
CA LEU A 201 16.02 -5.90 -9.97
C LEU A 201 16.55 -6.89 -11.01
N VAL A 202 16.97 -8.10 -10.58
CA VAL A 202 17.43 -9.13 -11.52
C VAL A 202 16.30 -9.58 -12.44
N CYS A 203 15.09 -9.84 -11.91
CA CYS A 203 13.95 -10.30 -12.66
C CYS A 203 13.51 -9.27 -13.72
N SER A 204 13.17 -8.07 -13.29
CA SER A 204 12.68 -7.00 -14.17
C SER A 204 13.74 -6.52 -15.15
N PHE A 205 14.99 -6.42 -14.72
CA PHE A 205 16.12 -6.00 -15.57
C PHE A 205 16.39 -6.99 -16.70
N LEU A 206 16.40 -8.30 -16.45
CA LEU A 206 16.76 -9.29 -17.45
C LEU A 206 15.62 -9.60 -18.42
N GLY A 207 14.39 -9.76 -17.92
CA GLY A 207 13.30 -10.32 -18.72
C GLY A 207 12.10 -9.40 -18.95
N GLY A 208 12.04 -8.24 -18.29
CA GLY A 208 10.93 -7.29 -18.44
C GLY A 208 9.56 -7.94 -18.13
N MET A 209 8.50 -7.54 -18.84
CA MET A 209 7.12 -8.02 -18.64
C MET A 209 6.99 -9.55 -18.77
N ARG A 210 7.84 -10.18 -19.60
CA ARG A 210 7.84 -11.65 -19.73
C ARG A 210 8.25 -12.32 -18.41
N ALA A 211 9.38 -11.91 -17.83
CA ALA A 211 9.86 -12.47 -16.56
C ALA A 211 8.89 -12.10 -15.42
N VAL A 212 8.52 -10.83 -15.32
CA VAL A 212 7.63 -10.31 -14.29
C VAL A 212 6.29 -11.06 -14.28
N THR A 213 5.68 -11.35 -15.43
CA THR A 213 4.42 -12.10 -15.49
C THR A 213 4.55 -13.49 -14.86
N TRP A 214 5.61 -14.24 -15.19
CA TRP A 214 5.78 -15.60 -14.65
C TRP A 214 6.22 -15.61 -13.18
N THR A 215 7.02 -14.63 -12.77
CA THR A 215 7.36 -14.44 -11.36
C THR A 215 6.12 -14.10 -10.53
N GLN A 216 5.26 -13.23 -11.03
CA GLN A 216 4.03 -12.83 -10.32
C GLN A 216 3.03 -13.95 -10.17
N VAL A 217 2.95 -14.90 -11.10
CA VAL A 217 2.15 -16.12 -10.90
C VAL A 217 2.69 -16.94 -9.71
N ALA A 218 4.00 -17.10 -9.61
CA ALA A 218 4.63 -17.77 -8.47
C ALA A 218 4.42 -16.99 -7.16
N GLN A 219 4.56 -15.67 -7.20
CA GLN A 219 4.33 -14.77 -6.07
C GLN A 219 2.88 -14.84 -5.58
N TYR A 220 1.91 -14.90 -6.50
CA TYR A 220 0.50 -15.04 -6.13
C TYR A 220 0.23 -16.29 -5.30
N ILE A 221 0.83 -17.43 -5.67
CA ILE A 221 0.69 -18.69 -4.93
C ILE A 221 1.24 -18.56 -3.52
N ILE A 222 2.45 -17.98 -3.37
CA ILE A 222 3.08 -17.76 -2.07
C ILE A 222 2.21 -16.86 -1.20
N LEU A 223 1.82 -15.68 -1.71
CA LEU A 223 1.09 -14.69 -0.92
C LEU A 223 -0.29 -15.20 -0.48
N LEU A 224 -0.97 -15.98 -1.32
CA LEU A 224 -2.27 -16.55 -0.96
C LEU A 224 -2.14 -17.57 0.18
N ILE A 225 -1.19 -18.50 0.07
CA ILE A 225 -0.92 -19.49 1.13
C ILE A 225 -0.49 -18.76 2.42
N ALA A 226 0.43 -17.83 2.32
CA ALA A 226 0.94 -17.06 3.44
C ALA A 226 -0.15 -16.26 4.17
N TYR A 227 -1.12 -15.74 3.44
CA TYR A 227 -2.23 -14.99 4.03
C TYR A 227 -3.27 -15.89 4.68
N LEU A 228 -3.67 -16.96 4.00
CA LEU A 228 -4.76 -17.83 4.46
C LEU A 228 -4.37 -18.70 5.66
N VAL A 229 -3.14 -19.24 5.69
CA VAL A 229 -2.72 -20.19 6.73
C VAL A 229 -2.92 -19.64 8.15
N PRO A 230 -2.38 -18.48 8.53
CA PRO A 230 -2.54 -17.95 9.89
C PRO A 230 -3.98 -17.54 10.19
N VAL A 231 -4.73 -17.04 9.21
CA VAL A 231 -6.13 -16.61 9.40
C VAL A 231 -7.05 -17.79 9.63
N VAL A 232 -6.90 -18.86 8.84
CA VAL A 232 -7.66 -20.11 9.00
C VAL A 232 -7.35 -20.74 10.35
N TRP A 233 -6.06 -20.78 10.74
CA TRP A 233 -5.66 -21.29 12.04
C TRP A 233 -6.28 -20.47 13.20
N LEU A 234 -6.23 -19.16 13.10
CA LEU A 234 -6.80 -18.29 14.12
C LEU A 234 -8.33 -18.47 14.24
N SER A 235 -9.02 -18.67 13.10
CA SER A 235 -10.43 -19.01 13.05
C SER A 235 -10.72 -20.33 13.76
N ILE A 236 -9.97 -21.40 13.47
CA ILE A 236 -10.10 -22.71 14.13
C ILE A 236 -9.85 -22.57 15.63
N LYS A 237 -8.77 -21.88 16.03
CA LYS A 237 -8.40 -21.67 17.44
C LYS A 237 -9.49 -20.98 18.25
N GLN A 238 -10.18 -20.00 17.65
CA GLN A 238 -11.21 -19.23 18.36
C GLN A 238 -12.60 -19.86 18.31
N THR A 239 -12.92 -20.61 17.26
CA THR A 239 -14.30 -21.05 16.99
C THR A 239 -14.44 -22.51 16.57
N GLY A 240 -13.35 -23.21 16.26
CA GLY A 240 -13.38 -24.55 15.67
C GLY A 240 -13.72 -24.58 14.17
N VAL A 241 -14.03 -23.43 13.54
CA VAL A 241 -14.45 -23.36 12.12
C VAL A 241 -13.30 -22.90 11.24
N PRO A 242 -12.96 -23.64 10.15
CA PRO A 242 -11.82 -23.30 9.28
C PRO A 242 -12.13 -22.21 8.24
N VAL A 243 -13.34 -21.67 8.19
CA VAL A 243 -13.78 -20.65 7.23
C VAL A 243 -13.98 -19.32 7.96
N PRO A 244 -12.98 -18.42 7.98
CA PRO A 244 -13.02 -17.18 8.76
C PRO A 244 -14.22 -16.29 8.42
N GLN A 245 -14.65 -16.29 7.16
CA GLN A 245 -15.76 -15.47 6.67
C GLN A 245 -17.11 -15.83 7.31
N LEU A 246 -17.29 -17.08 7.71
CA LEU A 246 -18.55 -17.54 8.32
C LEU A 246 -18.69 -17.11 9.78
N ILE A 247 -17.56 -16.86 10.46
CA ILE A 247 -17.55 -16.59 11.91
C ILE A 247 -17.40 -15.10 12.26
N VAL A 248 -17.18 -14.24 11.26
CA VAL A 248 -16.93 -12.80 11.46
C VAL A 248 -18.00 -12.15 12.33
N GLY A 249 -19.28 -12.37 12.01
CA GLY A 249 -20.39 -11.76 12.76
C GLY A 249 -20.40 -12.17 14.22
N GLN A 250 -20.15 -13.44 14.52
CA GLN A 250 -20.07 -13.94 15.89
C GLN A 250 -18.91 -13.33 16.67
N GLN A 251 -17.72 -13.27 16.04
CA GLN A 251 -16.54 -12.70 16.69
C GLN A 251 -16.65 -11.18 16.83
N LEU A 252 -17.23 -10.49 15.84
CA LEU A 252 -17.51 -9.07 15.93
C LEU A 252 -18.43 -8.71 17.09
N ALA A 253 -19.45 -9.52 17.36
CA ALA A 253 -20.30 -9.31 18.51
C ALA A 253 -19.53 -9.36 19.84
N LYS A 254 -18.57 -10.32 19.96
CA LYS A 254 -17.70 -10.43 21.14
C LYS A 254 -16.74 -9.23 21.24
N VAL A 255 -16.16 -8.79 20.13
CA VAL A 255 -15.31 -7.59 20.08
C VAL A 255 -16.11 -6.38 20.53
N SER A 256 -17.32 -6.17 20.00
CA SER A 256 -18.18 -5.04 20.36
C SER A 256 -18.59 -5.06 21.84
N ALA A 257 -18.87 -6.24 22.39
CA ALA A 257 -19.14 -6.38 23.83
C ALA A 257 -17.90 -5.99 24.67
N ARG A 258 -16.71 -6.41 24.25
CA ARG A 258 -15.46 -6.04 24.94
C ARG A 258 -15.15 -4.55 24.81
N GLU A 259 -15.38 -3.94 23.66
CA GLU A 259 -15.26 -2.50 23.46
C GLU A 259 -16.12 -1.71 24.46
N GLN A 260 -17.37 -2.13 24.67
CA GLN A 260 -18.26 -1.51 25.65
C GLN A 260 -17.78 -1.68 27.10
N GLN A 261 -17.13 -2.80 27.43
CA GLN A 261 -16.52 -3.00 28.74
C GLN A 261 -15.33 -2.04 28.94
N LEU A 262 -14.41 -2.00 27.97
CA LEU A 262 -13.21 -1.14 28.02
C LEU A 262 -13.56 0.36 28.13
N LEU A 263 -14.66 0.80 27.47
CA LEU A 263 -15.12 2.19 27.58
C LEU A 263 -15.53 2.59 29.00
N ARG A 264 -15.92 1.63 29.84
CA ARG A 264 -16.42 1.86 31.22
C ARG A 264 -15.41 1.42 32.29
N ASP A 265 -14.29 0.83 31.89
CA ASP A 265 -13.26 0.35 32.80
C ASP A 265 -12.60 1.52 33.55
N PRO A 266 -12.62 1.56 34.89
CA PRO A 266 -12.00 2.64 35.66
C PRO A 266 -10.50 2.82 35.36
N LYS A 267 -9.76 1.73 35.08
CA LYS A 267 -8.33 1.78 34.79
C LYS A 267 -8.05 2.39 33.39
N GLU A 268 -8.87 2.03 32.41
CA GLU A 268 -8.81 2.69 31.10
C GLU A 268 -9.13 4.18 31.18
N LEU A 269 -10.09 4.59 32.04
CA LEU A 269 -10.43 5.99 32.26
C LEU A 269 -9.27 6.74 32.94
N GLU A 270 -8.59 6.13 33.93
CA GLU A 270 -7.38 6.66 34.57
C GLU A 270 -6.27 6.88 33.54
N VAL A 271 -5.92 5.86 32.74
CA VAL A 271 -4.92 5.91 31.68
C VAL A 271 -5.23 7.01 30.66
N ARG A 272 -6.49 7.14 30.23
CA ARG A 272 -6.92 8.23 29.34
C ARG A 272 -6.71 9.60 29.94
N ALA A 273 -7.03 9.80 31.22
CA ALA A 273 -6.82 11.06 31.92
C ALA A 273 -5.33 11.43 31.99
N LEU A 274 -4.45 10.44 32.25
CA LEU A 274 -3.00 10.63 32.27
C LEU A 274 -2.44 11.02 30.88
N PHE A 275 -2.87 10.35 29.82
CA PHE A 275 -2.48 10.74 28.46
C PHE A 275 -3.01 12.11 28.09
N LYS A 276 -4.23 12.49 28.53
CA LYS A 276 -4.76 13.85 28.33
C LYS A 276 -3.90 14.89 29.04
N ALA A 277 -3.56 14.67 30.29
CA ALA A 277 -2.67 15.57 31.04
C ALA A 277 -1.30 15.73 30.36
N ARG A 278 -0.75 14.64 29.82
CA ARG A 278 0.49 14.68 29.01
C ARG A 278 0.34 15.50 27.75
N ALA A 279 -0.75 15.33 27.01
CA ALA A 279 -1.04 16.09 25.79
C ALA A 279 -1.15 17.59 26.11
N ASP A 280 -1.86 17.96 27.20
CA ASP A 280 -2.02 19.33 27.65
C ASP A 280 -0.67 19.94 28.08
N ALA A 281 0.22 19.14 28.69
CA ALA A 281 1.58 19.58 29.02
C ALA A 281 2.39 19.94 27.77
N TYR A 282 2.30 19.10 26.69
CA TYR A 282 2.94 19.44 25.41
C TYR A 282 2.28 20.66 24.75
N ALA A 283 0.96 20.79 24.81
CA ALA A 283 0.27 21.98 24.32
C ALA A 283 0.75 23.27 25.01
N ASN A 284 1.00 23.21 26.33
CA ASN A 284 1.55 24.35 27.09
C ASN A 284 2.99 24.65 26.67
N ARG A 285 3.86 23.65 26.46
CA ARG A 285 5.21 23.84 25.92
C ARG A 285 5.20 24.50 24.53
N LEU A 286 4.24 24.22 23.71
CA LEU A 286 4.10 24.76 22.36
C LEU A 286 3.65 26.23 22.34
N LYS A 287 3.10 26.76 23.45
CA LYS A 287 2.75 28.20 23.56
C LYS A 287 3.98 29.10 23.59
N ASP A 288 5.07 28.67 24.26
CA ASP A 288 6.34 29.38 24.33
C ASP A 288 7.48 28.34 24.21
N VAL A 289 7.84 28.04 23.00
CA VAL A 289 8.85 26.99 22.70
C VAL A 289 10.24 27.37 23.21
N PRO A 290 10.75 28.64 23.07
CA PRO A 290 12.05 29.03 23.60
C PRO A 290 12.15 28.86 25.11
N ALA A 291 11.18 29.37 25.85
CA ALA A 291 11.20 29.29 27.33
C ALA A 291 11.06 27.83 27.81
N ALA A 292 10.17 27.07 27.21
CA ALA A 292 9.97 25.65 27.54
C ALA A 292 11.23 24.81 27.24
N LEU A 293 11.93 25.07 26.14
CA LEU A 293 13.16 24.35 25.79
C LEU A 293 14.28 24.56 26.78
N VAL A 294 14.41 25.80 27.26
CA VAL A 294 15.39 26.17 28.32
C VAL A 294 15.01 25.47 29.63
N ALA A 295 13.72 25.53 30.02
CA ALA A 295 13.25 24.93 31.27
C ALA A 295 13.46 23.41 31.27
N ASP A 296 13.03 22.70 30.21
CA ASP A 296 13.20 21.26 30.07
C ASP A 296 14.68 20.83 30.13
N ARG A 297 15.59 21.62 29.53
CA ARG A 297 17.03 21.36 29.56
C ARG A 297 17.62 21.53 30.95
N VAL A 298 17.25 22.62 31.66
CA VAL A 298 17.67 22.87 33.01
C VAL A 298 17.21 21.77 33.96
N GLU A 299 15.96 21.37 33.82
CA GLU A 299 15.39 20.29 34.65
C GLU A 299 16.06 18.93 34.39
N ALA A 300 16.28 18.55 33.14
CA ALA A 300 17.00 17.32 32.81
C ALA A 300 18.45 17.34 33.31
N GLN A 301 19.12 18.47 33.24
CA GLN A 301 20.47 18.64 33.81
C GLN A 301 20.48 18.53 35.35
N ARG A 302 19.48 19.14 35.99
CA ARG A 302 19.33 19.04 37.45
C ARG A 302 19.10 17.59 37.86
N HIS A 303 18.15 16.91 37.24
CA HIS A 303 17.83 15.51 37.54
C HIS A 303 19.03 14.55 37.33
N SER A 304 19.79 14.72 36.24
CA SER A 304 21.01 13.93 36.02
C SER A 304 22.06 14.19 37.10
N ARG A 305 22.24 15.44 37.55
CA ARG A 305 23.18 15.78 38.62
C ARG A 305 22.75 15.24 39.98
N GLU A 306 21.45 15.30 40.30
CA GLU A 306 20.90 14.79 41.56
C GLU A 306 21.10 13.28 41.66
N LEU A 307 20.82 12.51 40.58
CA LEU A 307 21.07 11.06 40.55
C LEU A 307 22.56 10.70 40.69
N LYS A 308 23.45 11.48 40.07
CA LYS A 308 24.91 11.29 40.23
C LYS A 308 25.38 11.64 41.63
N ALA A 309 24.83 12.68 42.25
CA ALA A 309 25.17 13.06 43.61
C ALA A 309 24.63 12.11 44.68
N ALA A 310 23.48 11.45 44.38
CA ALA A 310 22.88 10.44 45.23
C ALA A 310 23.45 9.02 45.04
N ASP A 311 24.47 8.87 44.20
CA ASP A 311 25.09 7.56 43.85
C ASP A 311 24.07 6.52 43.41
N ALA A 312 23.06 6.98 42.62
CA ALA A 312 21.95 6.16 42.14
C ALA A 312 22.44 5.04 41.22
N PRO A 313 21.67 3.97 41.03
CA PRO A 313 22.04 2.89 40.14
C PRO A 313 22.48 3.36 38.74
N LEU A 314 23.57 2.83 38.22
CA LEU A 314 24.20 3.25 36.95
C LEU A 314 23.16 3.29 35.79
N ARG A 315 22.18 2.38 35.81
CA ARG A 315 21.10 2.34 34.82
C ARG A 315 20.21 3.60 34.87
N GLU A 316 19.91 4.11 36.04
CA GLU A 316 19.09 5.32 36.20
C GLU A 316 19.87 6.57 35.76
N ILE A 317 21.15 6.68 36.11
CA ILE A 317 22.04 7.73 35.64
C ILE A 317 22.14 7.70 34.09
N GLN A 318 22.34 6.54 33.50
CA GLN A 318 22.39 6.40 32.03
C GLN A 318 21.09 6.79 31.35
N LEU A 319 19.94 6.48 31.95
CA LEU A 319 18.65 6.90 31.43
C LEU A 319 18.46 8.43 31.49
N ALA A 320 18.82 9.06 32.60
CA ALA A 320 18.75 10.51 32.74
C ALA A 320 19.72 11.23 31.78
N ASP A 321 20.93 10.73 31.61
CA ASP A 321 21.90 11.27 30.66
C ASP A 321 21.42 11.08 29.21
N LYS A 322 20.77 9.97 28.89
CA LYS A 322 20.13 9.74 27.57
C LYS A 322 18.99 10.72 27.32
N VAL A 323 18.13 10.97 28.30
CA VAL A 323 17.05 11.97 28.21
C VAL A 323 17.63 13.34 27.89
N LEU A 324 18.69 13.76 28.60
CA LEU A 324 19.40 15.03 28.36
C LEU A 324 20.01 15.10 26.96
N ALA A 325 20.64 14.03 26.50
CA ALA A 325 21.30 13.95 25.19
C ALA A 325 20.31 13.95 24.00
N THR A 326 19.11 13.41 24.22
CA THR A 326 18.06 13.30 23.18
C THR A 326 17.11 14.48 23.11
N GLN A 327 17.27 15.49 23.99
CA GLN A 327 16.48 16.72 23.93
C GLN A 327 16.67 17.49 22.62
N PRO A 328 15.59 18.13 22.11
CA PRO A 328 15.68 18.95 20.91
C PRO A 328 16.77 20.01 21.03
N LYS A 329 17.59 20.14 19.97
CA LYS A 329 18.71 21.08 19.94
C LYS A 329 18.35 22.48 19.40
N SER A 330 17.18 22.58 18.73
CA SER A 330 16.67 23.83 18.15
C SER A 330 15.18 24.00 18.42
N GLU A 331 14.68 25.22 18.38
CA GLU A 331 13.25 25.53 18.52
C GLU A 331 12.40 24.86 17.43
N ALA A 332 12.88 24.82 16.19
CA ALA A 332 12.19 24.17 15.10
C ALA A 332 12.00 22.66 15.36
N LEU A 333 13.08 21.99 15.80
CA LEU A 333 13.03 20.57 16.17
C LEU A 333 12.16 20.33 17.41
N ALA A 334 12.23 21.21 18.41
CA ALA A 334 11.38 21.12 19.60
C ALA A 334 9.90 21.24 19.24
N ARG A 335 9.54 22.18 18.38
CA ARG A 335 8.17 22.36 17.90
C ARG A 335 7.67 21.12 17.15
N GLU A 336 8.48 20.55 16.28
CA GLU A 336 8.13 19.32 15.55
C GLU A 336 7.91 18.15 16.50
N VAL A 337 8.89 17.87 17.38
CA VAL A 337 8.84 16.75 18.34
C VAL A 337 7.66 16.88 19.30
N TRP A 338 7.43 18.07 19.85
CA TRP A 338 6.35 18.29 20.81
C TRP A 338 4.97 18.29 20.17
N THR A 339 4.83 18.83 18.95
CA THR A 339 3.56 18.72 18.19
C THR A 339 3.22 17.25 17.91
N ARG A 340 4.22 16.46 17.50
CA ARG A 340 4.02 15.02 17.29
C ARG A 340 3.69 14.28 18.59
N ALA A 341 4.38 14.61 19.69
CA ALA A 341 4.13 14.03 21.00
C ALA A 341 2.73 14.41 21.52
N GLN A 342 2.32 15.68 21.37
CA GLN A 342 0.95 16.10 21.70
C GLN A 342 -0.08 15.28 20.96
N ALA A 343 0.01 15.18 19.64
CA ALA A 343 -0.93 14.44 18.81
C ALA A 343 -1.03 12.96 19.19
N VAL A 344 0.12 12.31 19.48
CA VAL A 344 0.15 10.90 19.93
C VAL A 344 -0.54 10.72 21.28
N ASN A 345 -0.31 11.61 22.24
CA ASN A 345 -0.94 11.53 23.55
C ASN A 345 -2.43 11.90 23.48
N GLU A 346 -2.84 12.87 22.66
CA GLU A 346 -4.25 13.16 22.40
C GLU A 346 -5.01 11.97 21.81
N ALA A 347 -4.40 11.28 20.83
CA ALA A 347 -5.00 10.07 20.27
C ALA A 347 -5.21 8.97 21.33
N ARG A 348 -4.20 8.72 22.20
CA ARG A 348 -4.31 7.74 23.29
C ARG A 348 -5.30 8.15 24.39
N ALA A 349 -5.51 9.44 24.59
CA ALA A 349 -6.52 9.98 25.51
C ALA A 349 -7.97 9.76 25.04
N GLN A 350 -8.18 9.50 23.73
CA GLN A 350 -9.50 9.23 23.19
C GLN A 350 -10.01 7.83 23.62
N PRO A 351 -11.34 7.62 23.61
CA PRO A 351 -11.92 6.30 23.85
C PRO A 351 -11.28 5.25 22.94
N LEU A 352 -11.06 4.03 23.47
CA LEU A 352 -10.43 2.92 22.76
C LEU A 352 -9.08 3.29 22.08
N ALA A 353 -8.28 4.14 22.74
CA ALA A 353 -7.03 4.66 22.20
C ALA A 353 -7.16 5.33 20.82
N GLY A 354 -8.28 5.97 20.55
CA GLY A 354 -8.61 6.66 19.31
C GLY A 354 -9.21 5.77 18.21
N MET A 355 -9.43 4.50 18.48
CA MET A 355 -10.13 3.61 17.53
C MET A 355 -11.64 3.84 17.62
N PRO A 356 -12.39 3.88 16.51
CA PRO A 356 -13.84 3.83 16.54
C PRO A 356 -14.33 2.46 16.99
N LEU A 357 -15.57 2.37 17.44
CA LEU A 357 -16.24 1.09 17.63
C LEU A 357 -16.23 0.31 16.32
N HIS A 358 -15.79 -0.94 16.35
CA HIS A 358 -15.48 -1.69 15.12
C HIS A 358 -16.68 -1.88 14.19
N ALA A 359 -17.87 -2.04 14.76
CA ALA A 359 -19.12 -2.20 14.02
C ALA A 359 -19.82 -0.88 13.68
N GLN A 360 -19.35 0.25 14.19
CA GLN A 360 -19.96 1.55 13.95
C GLN A 360 -19.65 2.03 12.52
N GLN A 361 -20.71 2.37 11.76
CA GLN A 361 -20.52 2.75 10.35
C GLN A 361 -19.73 4.04 10.17
N PHE A 362 -20.12 5.08 10.91
CA PHE A 362 -19.47 6.39 10.84
C PHE A 362 -19.27 6.92 12.26
N ALA A 363 -18.22 7.70 12.46
CA ALA A 363 -17.98 8.36 13.74
C ALA A 363 -19.06 9.42 14.01
N GLY A 364 -19.33 9.69 15.28
CA GLY A 364 -20.40 10.60 15.68
C GLY A 364 -21.80 9.95 15.75
N ASP A 365 -22.78 10.74 16.17
CA ASP A 365 -24.18 10.32 16.27
C ASP A 365 -25.06 11.18 15.36
N PRO A 366 -25.78 10.61 14.36
CA PRO A 366 -26.66 11.37 13.50
C PRO A 366 -27.86 12.02 14.22
N ASN A 367 -28.23 11.50 15.41
CA ASN A 367 -29.32 12.00 16.25
C ASN A 367 -28.81 12.85 17.43
N GLY A 368 -27.50 13.02 17.56
CA GLY A 368 -26.87 13.78 18.63
C GLY A 368 -26.95 15.29 18.45
N ASP A 369 -26.14 16.01 19.20
CA ASP A 369 -26.00 17.46 19.07
C ASP A 369 -25.38 17.89 17.73
N ALA A 370 -25.24 19.19 17.51
CA ALA A 370 -24.69 19.74 16.26
C ALA A 370 -23.23 19.28 16.01
N ALA A 371 -22.43 19.10 17.07
CA ALA A 371 -21.05 18.64 16.95
C ALA A 371 -21.01 17.15 16.56
N GLN A 372 -21.82 16.30 17.17
CA GLN A 372 -21.91 14.88 16.83
C GLN A 372 -22.41 14.64 15.41
N ARG A 373 -23.42 15.39 14.99
CA ARG A 373 -23.92 15.35 13.60
C ARG A 373 -22.86 15.78 12.58
N LYS A 374 -22.08 16.83 12.90
CA LYS A 374 -20.98 17.27 12.04
C LYS A 374 -19.93 16.17 11.88
N ILE A 375 -19.51 15.51 12.96
CA ILE A 375 -18.55 14.40 12.94
C ILE A 375 -19.09 13.25 12.09
N PHE A 376 -20.38 12.90 12.25
CA PHE A 376 -21.02 11.84 11.47
C PHE A 376 -21.02 12.16 9.97
N ASP A 377 -21.42 13.39 9.59
CA ASP A 377 -21.47 13.81 8.19
C ASP A 377 -20.07 13.90 7.56
N GLU A 378 -19.07 14.34 8.29
CA GLU A 378 -17.66 14.36 7.82
C GLU A 378 -17.12 12.95 7.63
N SER A 379 -17.36 12.05 8.58
CA SER A 379 -16.97 10.64 8.50
C SER A 379 -17.60 9.96 7.28
N ARG A 380 -18.91 10.14 7.07
CA ARG A 380 -19.65 9.62 5.92
C ARG A 380 -19.13 10.17 4.59
N ARG A 381 -18.89 11.49 4.51
CA ARG A 381 -18.31 12.10 3.30
C ARG A 381 -16.93 11.55 2.97
N ASN A 382 -16.08 11.41 3.96
CA ASN A 382 -14.73 10.85 3.78
C ASN A 382 -14.78 9.39 3.33
N PHE A 383 -15.68 8.57 3.88
CA PHE A 383 -15.89 7.20 3.43
C PHE A 383 -16.27 7.14 1.95
N ILE A 384 -17.27 7.91 1.53
CA ILE A 384 -17.73 7.94 0.14
C ILE A 384 -16.65 8.50 -0.80
N ALA A 385 -15.96 9.57 -0.40
CA ALA A 385 -14.87 10.15 -1.16
C ALA A 385 -13.71 9.17 -1.37
N LEU A 386 -13.36 8.41 -0.33
CA LEU A 386 -12.32 7.40 -0.39
C LEU A 386 -12.72 6.25 -1.32
N VAL A 387 -13.94 5.71 -1.19
CA VAL A 387 -14.46 4.68 -2.11
C VAL A 387 -14.39 5.15 -3.55
N PHE A 388 -14.85 6.39 -3.82
CA PHE A 388 -14.81 6.98 -5.16
C PHE A 388 -13.38 7.09 -5.69
N CYS A 389 -12.46 7.67 -4.91
CA CYS A 389 -11.07 7.86 -5.33
C CYS A 389 -10.34 6.53 -5.59
N LEU A 390 -10.57 5.53 -4.74
CA LEU A 390 -9.99 4.20 -4.92
C LEU A 390 -10.59 3.47 -6.13
N MET A 391 -11.90 3.57 -6.32
CA MET A 391 -12.60 2.93 -7.45
C MET A 391 -12.15 3.51 -8.79
N VAL A 392 -12.15 4.84 -8.90
CA VAL A 392 -11.73 5.54 -10.13
C VAL A 392 -10.21 5.43 -10.33
N GLY A 393 -9.43 5.52 -9.25
CA GLY A 393 -7.98 5.38 -9.28
C GLY A 393 -7.54 4.00 -9.75
N THR A 394 -8.16 2.93 -9.25
CA THR A 394 -7.93 1.55 -9.73
C THR A 394 -8.08 1.46 -11.25
N ALA A 395 -9.15 2.07 -11.78
CA ALA A 395 -9.42 2.06 -13.21
C ALA A 395 -8.47 2.96 -14.02
N ALA A 396 -7.61 3.73 -13.37
CA ALA A 396 -6.72 4.69 -14.01
C ALA A 396 -5.23 4.34 -13.86
N LEU A 397 -4.86 3.33 -13.05
CA LEU A 397 -3.47 2.97 -12.81
C LEU A 397 -2.78 2.37 -14.04
N PRO A 398 -1.71 2.98 -14.56
CA PRO A 398 -1.09 2.54 -15.81
C PRO A 398 -0.56 1.11 -15.78
N HIS A 399 0.10 0.66 -14.68
CA HIS A 399 0.65 -0.69 -14.56
C HIS A 399 -0.45 -1.78 -14.63
N ILE A 400 -1.62 -1.55 -14.05
CA ILE A 400 -2.77 -2.46 -14.13
C ILE A 400 -3.35 -2.49 -15.54
N LEU A 401 -3.52 -1.32 -16.17
CA LEU A 401 -4.09 -1.22 -17.51
C LEU A 401 -3.19 -1.86 -18.57
N MET A 402 -1.87 -1.81 -18.40
CA MET A 402 -0.89 -2.46 -19.29
C MET A 402 -1.05 -3.98 -19.33
N ARG A 403 -1.60 -4.62 -18.30
CA ARG A 403 -1.89 -6.06 -18.27
C ARG A 403 -2.87 -6.50 -19.37
N SER A 404 -3.73 -5.60 -19.82
CA SER A 404 -4.62 -5.87 -20.95
C SER A 404 -3.86 -6.16 -22.25
N TYR A 405 -2.66 -5.59 -22.42
CA TYR A 405 -1.85 -5.77 -23.65
C TYR A 405 -1.09 -7.10 -23.71
N THR A 406 -0.95 -7.83 -22.60
CA THR A 406 -0.19 -9.10 -22.53
C THR A 406 -0.99 -10.30 -23.02
N THR A 407 -2.31 -10.19 -23.10
CA THR A 407 -3.21 -11.28 -23.50
C THR A 407 -3.31 -11.46 -25.01
N PRO A 408 -3.64 -12.66 -25.54
CA PRO A 408 -3.66 -12.90 -26.98
C PRO A 408 -4.85 -12.25 -27.71
N SER A 409 -5.97 -11.99 -27.02
CA SER A 409 -7.19 -11.46 -27.65
C SER A 409 -8.01 -10.59 -26.70
N VAL A 410 -8.98 -9.85 -27.25
CA VAL A 410 -9.95 -9.06 -26.46
C VAL A 410 -10.78 -9.96 -25.53
N LYS A 411 -11.18 -11.15 -25.99
CA LYS A 411 -11.88 -12.14 -25.16
C LYS A 411 -11.00 -12.57 -23.99
N ALA A 412 -9.75 -12.95 -24.26
CA ALA A 412 -8.81 -13.33 -23.21
C ALA A 412 -8.51 -12.18 -22.22
N ALA A 413 -8.54 -10.91 -22.67
CA ALA A 413 -8.40 -9.76 -21.76
C ALA A 413 -9.59 -9.66 -20.80
N ARG A 414 -10.83 -9.82 -21.28
CA ARG A 414 -12.03 -9.83 -20.41
C ARG A 414 -12.01 -10.98 -19.41
N GLU A 415 -11.72 -12.19 -19.89
CA GLU A 415 -11.59 -13.38 -19.04
C GLU A 415 -10.47 -13.19 -17.99
N SER A 416 -9.37 -12.57 -18.35
CA SER A 416 -8.27 -12.27 -17.44
C SER A 416 -8.69 -11.32 -16.31
N VAL A 417 -9.47 -10.28 -16.60
CA VAL A 417 -9.97 -9.36 -15.56
C VAL A 417 -10.95 -10.08 -14.62
N ALA A 418 -11.80 -10.96 -15.14
CA ALA A 418 -12.69 -11.79 -14.30
C ALA A 418 -11.89 -12.70 -13.36
N TRP A 419 -10.84 -13.37 -13.88
CA TRP A 419 -9.93 -14.15 -13.05
C TRP A 419 -9.19 -13.28 -12.02
N SER A 420 -8.71 -12.08 -12.40
CA SER A 420 -8.07 -11.15 -11.47
C SER A 420 -9.01 -10.79 -10.32
N LEU A 421 -10.25 -10.45 -10.64
CA LEU A 421 -11.26 -10.10 -9.63
C LEU A 421 -11.54 -11.27 -8.68
N PHE A 422 -11.68 -12.49 -9.19
CA PHE A 422 -11.84 -13.68 -8.37
C PHE A 422 -10.67 -13.89 -7.41
N PHE A 423 -9.43 -13.80 -7.90
CA PHE A 423 -8.24 -13.99 -7.09
C PHE A 423 -8.04 -12.89 -6.04
N ILE A 424 -8.39 -11.64 -6.37
CA ILE A 424 -8.34 -10.51 -5.44
C ILE A 424 -9.43 -10.66 -4.38
N PHE A 425 -10.61 -11.10 -4.76
CA PHE A 425 -11.75 -11.29 -3.86
C PHE A 425 -11.43 -12.28 -2.73
N LEU A 426 -10.71 -13.37 -3.01
CA LEU A 426 -10.32 -14.35 -2.00
C LEU A 426 -9.58 -13.72 -0.81
N LEU A 427 -8.68 -12.78 -1.06
CA LEU A 427 -7.96 -12.07 0.00
C LEU A 427 -8.84 -10.99 0.65
N TYR A 428 -9.56 -10.22 -0.15
CA TYR A 428 -10.32 -9.06 0.33
C TYR A 428 -11.55 -9.44 1.17
N VAL A 429 -12.15 -10.59 0.95
CA VAL A 429 -13.21 -11.11 1.81
C VAL A 429 -12.66 -11.70 3.12
N THR A 430 -11.36 -12.03 3.14
CA THR A 430 -10.68 -12.60 4.31
C THR A 430 -10.10 -11.50 5.23
N ALA A 431 -9.73 -10.33 4.68
CA ALA A 431 -9.10 -9.26 5.45
C ALA A 431 -9.99 -8.70 6.60
N PRO A 432 -11.31 -8.49 6.44
CA PRO A 432 -12.18 -8.10 7.55
C PRO A 432 -12.24 -9.16 8.65
N ALA A 433 -12.25 -10.45 8.27
CA ALA A 433 -12.21 -11.54 9.23
C ALA A 433 -10.91 -11.52 10.06
N LEU A 434 -9.76 -11.38 9.39
CA LEU A 434 -8.47 -11.28 10.06
C LEU A 434 -8.45 -10.11 11.05
N ALA A 435 -8.92 -8.94 10.64
CA ALA A 435 -8.96 -7.76 11.52
C ALA A 435 -9.75 -8.01 12.81
N VAL A 436 -10.95 -8.61 12.70
CA VAL A 436 -11.80 -8.93 13.83
C VAL A 436 -11.17 -10.00 14.73
N LEU A 437 -10.60 -11.07 14.13
CA LEU A 437 -9.97 -12.16 14.89
C LEU A 437 -8.74 -11.66 15.67
N VAL A 438 -7.89 -10.81 15.06
CA VAL A 438 -6.74 -10.23 15.75
C VAL A 438 -7.18 -9.24 16.83
N LYS A 439 -8.21 -8.42 16.55
CA LYS A 439 -8.76 -7.50 17.56
C LYS A 439 -9.29 -8.25 18.77
N PHE A 440 -9.96 -9.37 18.52
CA PHE A 440 -10.42 -10.26 19.60
C PHE A 440 -9.24 -10.78 20.45
N GLU A 441 -8.17 -11.27 19.85
CA GLU A 441 -6.99 -11.77 20.58
C GLU A 441 -6.34 -10.66 21.41
N VAL A 442 -6.13 -9.47 20.82
CA VAL A 442 -5.50 -8.35 21.53
C VAL A 442 -6.38 -7.88 22.70
N PHE A 443 -7.67 -7.65 22.47
CA PHE A 443 -8.58 -7.07 23.46
C PHE A 443 -8.91 -8.02 24.63
N ASN A 444 -8.91 -9.34 24.38
CA ASN A 444 -9.30 -10.31 25.39
C ASN A 444 -8.12 -11.09 25.99
N ARG A 445 -6.95 -11.11 25.33
CA ARG A 445 -5.81 -11.94 25.78
C ARG A 445 -4.52 -11.18 26.01
N VAL A 446 -4.39 -9.96 25.51
CA VAL A 446 -3.20 -9.13 25.72
C VAL A 446 -3.49 -8.00 26.68
N VAL A 447 -4.59 -7.28 26.48
CA VAL A 447 -5.07 -6.25 27.44
C VAL A 447 -5.45 -6.92 28.74
N GLY A 448 -4.92 -6.39 29.86
CA GLY A 448 -5.08 -6.93 31.20
C GLY A 448 -3.94 -7.86 31.65
N LEU A 449 -2.94 -8.14 30.79
CA LEU A 449 -1.74 -8.88 31.22
C LEU A 449 -0.79 -7.97 32.03
N PRO A 450 -0.05 -8.56 33.00
CA PRO A 450 1.08 -7.88 33.62
C PRO A 450 2.20 -7.57 32.59
N PHE A 451 2.86 -6.42 32.73
CA PHE A 451 3.93 -6.00 31.81
C PHE A 451 5.11 -6.98 31.73
N ASP A 452 5.39 -7.71 32.82
CA ASP A 452 6.43 -8.75 32.88
C ASP A 452 6.04 -10.04 32.14
N ARG A 453 4.75 -10.22 31.82
CA ARG A 453 4.21 -11.39 31.10
C ARG A 453 3.71 -11.09 29.71
N LEU A 454 4.05 -9.93 29.17
CA LEU A 454 3.65 -9.58 27.81
C LEU A 454 4.26 -10.54 26.77
N PRO A 455 3.51 -10.89 25.72
CA PRO A 455 4.01 -11.75 24.65
C PRO A 455 5.30 -11.22 24.02
N ALA A 456 6.26 -12.10 23.76
CA ALA A 456 7.59 -11.76 23.27
C ALA A 456 7.58 -11.00 21.91
N TRP A 457 6.52 -11.19 21.11
CA TRP A 457 6.38 -10.49 19.82
C TRP A 457 6.31 -8.96 20.01
N ILE A 458 5.72 -8.46 21.10
CA ILE A 458 5.66 -7.03 21.38
C ILE A 458 7.07 -6.44 21.48
N ALA A 459 7.93 -7.04 22.31
CA ALA A 459 9.30 -6.58 22.46
C ALA A 459 10.14 -6.77 21.18
N SER A 460 9.87 -7.82 20.40
CA SER A 460 10.57 -8.10 19.14
C SER A 460 10.26 -7.03 18.09
N TRP A 461 9.00 -6.71 17.86
CA TRP A 461 8.58 -5.72 16.89
C TRP A 461 8.84 -4.27 17.34
N THR A 462 8.79 -3.98 18.65
CA THR A 462 9.22 -2.66 19.19
C THR A 462 10.69 -2.37 18.86
N ARG A 463 11.54 -3.39 18.84
CA ARG A 463 12.96 -3.25 18.46
C ARG A 463 13.16 -2.99 16.97
N VAL A 464 12.29 -3.55 16.13
CA VAL A 464 12.30 -3.31 14.68
C VAL A 464 11.89 -1.87 14.39
N ASP A 465 10.74 -1.45 14.91
CA ASP A 465 10.25 -0.08 14.81
C ASP A 465 9.19 0.18 15.91
N PRO A 466 9.44 1.14 16.82
CA PRO A 466 8.46 1.51 17.85
C PRO A 466 7.13 2.07 17.32
N SER A 467 7.07 2.47 16.05
CA SER A 467 5.82 2.90 15.41
C SER A 467 4.90 1.73 15.08
N LEU A 468 5.44 0.51 14.91
CA LEU A 468 4.67 -0.71 14.66
C LEU A 468 3.96 -1.21 15.91
N VAL A 469 4.67 -1.25 17.02
CA VAL A 469 4.10 -1.53 18.33
C VAL A 469 4.92 -0.85 19.41
N SER A 470 4.23 -0.25 20.36
CA SER A 470 4.83 0.31 21.57
C SER A 470 3.91 0.13 22.77
N VAL A 471 4.49 -0.13 23.93
CA VAL A 471 3.80 -0.21 25.20
C VAL A 471 4.41 0.78 26.20
N LEU A 472 3.58 1.35 27.06
CA LEU A 472 3.99 2.32 28.06
C LEU A 472 3.09 2.21 29.28
N ASP A 473 3.61 1.74 30.39
CA ASP A 473 2.91 1.76 31.69
C ASP A 473 2.90 3.20 32.21
N ILE A 474 1.78 3.92 31.98
CA ILE A 474 1.67 5.36 32.32
C ILE A 474 1.14 5.58 33.73
N ASN A 475 0.31 4.66 34.25
CA ASN A 475 -0.25 4.72 35.60
C ASN A 475 0.58 3.95 36.63
N HIS A 476 1.63 3.24 36.18
CA HIS A 476 2.56 2.47 37.00
C HIS A 476 1.90 1.37 37.84
N ASP A 477 0.79 0.77 37.35
CA ASP A 477 0.11 -0.33 38.03
C ASP A 477 0.64 -1.71 37.61
N GLY A 478 1.53 -1.76 36.61
CA GLY A 478 2.15 -2.98 36.08
C GLY A 478 1.21 -3.87 35.27
N ILE A 479 0.00 -3.42 34.94
CA ILE A 479 -0.99 -4.15 34.13
C ILE A 479 -1.26 -3.37 32.86
N LEU A 480 -1.23 -4.04 31.71
CA LEU A 480 -1.42 -3.39 30.41
C LEU A 480 -2.88 -3.01 30.16
N GLN A 481 -3.20 -1.74 30.05
CA GLN A 481 -4.46 -1.22 29.55
C GLN A 481 -4.41 -0.97 28.05
N LEU A 482 -5.59 -0.89 27.39
CA LEU A 482 -5.67 -0.66 25.94
C LEU A 482 -5.04 0.67 25.52
N GLY A 483 -5.21 1.74 26.31
CA GLY A 483 -4.58 3.04 26.05
C GLY A 483 -3.04 3.00 26.08
N GLU A 484 -2.46 2.00 26.74
CA GLU A 484 -1.02 1.84 26.93
C GLU A 484 -0.31 1.07 25.83
N ILE A 485 -1.04 0.33 24.99
CA ILE A 485 -0.51 -0.32 23.80
C ILE A 485 -0.92 0.42 22.54
N ARG A 486 0.03 0.61 21.63
CA ARG A 486 -0.21 1.09 20.28
C ARG A 486 0.21 0.01 19.29
N ILE A 487 -0.66 -0.31 18.35
CA ILE A 487 -0.40 -1.24 17.24
C ILE A 487 -0.59 -0.46 15.94
N GLY A 488 0.43 -0.44 15.10
CA GLY A 488 0.36 0.17 13.77
C GLY A 488 -0.33 -0.75 12.76
N SER A 489 -0.94 -0.16 11.72
CA SER A 489 -1.61 -0.90 10.65
C SER A 489 -0.69 -1.93 9.97
N ASP A 490 0.56 -1.57 9.76
CA ASP A 490 1.51 -2.40 9.01
C ASP A 490 2.06 -3.59 9.82
N LEU A 491 1.68 -3.73 11.10
CA LEU A 491 2.08 -4.86 11.94
C LEU A 491 1.07 -6.01 11.93
N VAL A 492 -0.23 -5.72 11.87
CA VAL A 492 -1.30 -6.68 12.19
C VAL A 492 -1.15 -8.01 11.46
N VAL A 493 -0.92 -7.98 10.14
CA VAL A 493 -0.75 -9.20 9.34
C VAL A 493 0.57 -9.90 9.67
N LEU A 494 1.66 -9.14 9.78
CA LEU A 494 3.00 -9.69 10.02
C LEU A 494 3.11 -10.37 11.40
N ALA A 495 2.47 -9.81 12.43
CA ALA A 495 2.46 -10.39 13.77
C ALA A 495 1.35 -11.45 13.99
N THR A 496 0.41 -11.63 13.05
CA THR A 496 -0.70 -12.58 13.21
C THR A 496 -0.24 -14.01 13.58
N PRO A 497 0.81 -14.59 12.99
CA PRO A 497 1.28 -15.92 13.39
C PRO A 497 1.69 -15.98 14.87
N GLU A 498 2.42 -14.97 15.33
CA GLU A 498 2.90 -14.90 16.72
C GLU A 498 1.73 -14.65 17.70
N ILE A 499 0.78 -13.77 17.32
CA ILE A 499 -0.46 -13.53 18.07
C ILE A 499 -1.32 -14.81 18.16
N ALA A 500 -1.35 -15.58 17.08
CA ALA A 500 -2.07 -16.87 17.04
C ALA A 500 -1.35 -17.99 17.80
N GLY A 501 -0.09 -17.79 18.19
CA GLY A 501 0.75 -18.81 18.84
C GLY A 501 1.26 -19.89 17.90
N LEU A 502 1.43 -19.55 16.61
CA LEU A 502 1.97 -20.44 15.59
C LEU A 502 3.51 -20.52 15.67
N PRO A 503 4.12 -21.62 15.18
CA PRO A 503 5.58 -21.73 15.04
C PRO A 503 6.16 -20.59 14.18
N TYR A 504 7.42 -20.22 14.42
CA TYR A 504 8.07 -19.10 13.75
C TYR A 504 8.20 -19.28 12.22
N VAL A 505 8.24 -20.52 11.75
CA VAL A 505 8.21 -20.83 10.31
C VAL A 505 6.99 -20.19 9.63
N VAL A 506 5.86 -20.07 10.32
CA VAL A 506 4.67 -19.40 9.77
C VAL A 506 4.86 -17.88 9.71
N SER A 507 5.57 -17.27 10.66
CA SER A 507 5.98 -15.87 10.57
C SER A 507 6.91 -15.65 9.37
N GLY A 508 7.84 -16.57 9.13
CA GLY A 508 8.67 -16.58 7.92
C GLY A 508 7.86 -16.71 6.63
N LEU A 509 6.85 -17.58 6.62
CA LEU A 509 5.92 -17.75 5.50
C LEU A 509 5.12 -16.47 5.21
N VAL A 510 4.55 -15.83 6.25
CA VAL A 510 3.81 -14.57 6.11
C VAL A 510 4.70 -13.46 5.61
N ALA A 511 5.93 -13.38 6.09
CA ALA A 511 6.88 -12.39 5.62
C ALA A 511 7.32 -12.65 4.17
N ALA A 512 7.50 -13.92 3.75
CA ALA A 512 7.74 -14.28 2.35
C ALA A 512 6.54 -13.89 1.46
N GLY A 513 5.31 -14.06 1.95
CA GLY A 513 4.09 -13.59 1.30
C GLY A 513 4.03 -12.07 1.16
N GLY A 514 4.38 -11.34 2.22
CA GLY A 514 4.48 -9.88 2.21
C GLY A 514 5.56 -9.37 1.25
N LEU A 515 6.73 -10.02 1.20
CA LEU A 515 7.77 -9.75 0.20
C LEU A 515 7.25 -10.02 -1.21
N ALA A 516 6.59 -11.16 -1.45
CA ALA A 516 5.99 -11.49 -2.73
C ALA A 516 4.99 -10.40 -3.18
N ALA A 517 4.14 -9.92 -2.27
CA ALA A 517 3.17 -8.85 -2.51
C ALA A 517 3.85 -7.51 -2.85
N ALA A 518 4.82 -7.08 -2.05
CA ALA A 518 5.54 -5.83 -2.29
C ALA A 518 6.35 -5.85 -3.58
N LEU A 519 7.08 -6.95 -3.83
CA LEU A 519 7.98 -7.09 -4.97
C LEU A 519 7.22 -7.26 -6.29
N SER A 520 6.06 -7.98 -6.31
CA SER A 520 5.24 -8.14 -7.50
C SER A 520 4.73 -6.80 -8.03
N THR A 521 4.25 -5.94 -7.14
CA THR A 521 3.78 -4.60 -7.48
C THR A 521 4.94 -3.67 -7.85
N ALA A 522 6.07 -3.75 -7.12
CA ALA A 522 7.27 -2.98 -7.46
C ALA A 522 7.77 -3.29 -8.88
N ASP A 523 7.75 -4.56 -9.31
CA ASP A 523 8.08 -4.99 -10.68
C ASP A 523 7.20 -4.30 -11.72
N GLY A 524 5.88 -4.32 -11.53
CA GLY A 524 4.92 -3.67 -12.43
C GLY A 524 5.11 -2.16 -12.53
N LEU A 525 5.34 -1.50 -11.38
CA LEU A 525 5.57 -0.05 -11.31
C LEU A 525 6.91 0.35 -11.93
N LEU A 526 7.98 -0.38 -11.66
CA LEU A 526 9.30 -0.15 -12.27
C LEU A 526 9.25 -0.30 -13.79
N LEU A 527 8.58 -1.34 -14.29
CA LEU A 527 8.39 -1.50 -15.74
C LEU A 527 7.54 -0.38 -16.33
N THR A 528 6.52 0.09 -15.63
CA THR A 528 5.70 1.21 -16.09
C THR A 528 6.52 2.48 -16.23
N ILE A 529 7.32 2.83 -15.23
CA ILE A 529 8.21 4.01 -15.26
C ILE A 529 9.26 3.85 -16.36
N SER A 530 9.95 2.72 -16.40
CA SER A 530 11.03 2.49 -17.36
C SER A 530 10.52 2.41 -18.81
N ASN A 531 9.34 1.82 -19.04
CA ASN A 531 8.71 1.76 -20.36
C ASN A 531 8.21 3.14 -20.80
N ALA A 532 7.62 3.91 -19.90
CA ALA A 532 7.22 5.28 -20.17
C ALA A 532 8.42 6.14 -20.59
N LEU A 533 9.54 6.06 -19.89
CA LEU A 533 10.75 6.79 -20.20
C LEU A 533 11.46 6.26 -21.47
N SER A 534 11.57 4.93 -21.62
CA SER A 534 12.31 4.35 -22.76
C SER A 534 11.50 4.32 -24.05
N HIS A 535 10.21 3.98 -23.98
CA HIS A 535 9.35 3.89 -25.16
C HIS A 535 8.73 5.24 -25.52
N ASP A 536 8.04 5.91 -24.57
CA ASP A 536 7.29 7.13 -24.87
C ASP A 536 8.18 8.36 -24.98
N LEU A 537 9.22 8.51 -24.16
CA LEU A 537 10.15 9.62 -24.26
C LEU A 537 11.29 9.32 -25.23
N TYR A 538 12.14 8.32 -24.91
CA TYR A 538 13.35 8.10 -25.70
C TYR A 538 13.03 7.66 -27.13
N PHE A 539 12.30 6.55 -27.34
CA PHE A 539 12.05 6.01 -28.68
C PHE A 539 11.13 6.91 -29.52
N LYS A 540 10.00 7.37 -28.95
CA LYS A 540 8.99 8.12 -29.74
C LYS A 540 9.35 9.59 -29.97
N LEU A 541 10.17 10.21 -29.10
CA LEU A 541 10.46 11.65 -29.19
C LEU A 541 11.91 11.98 -29.49
N ILE A 542 12.88 11.17 -29.04
CA ILE A 542 14.31 11.48 -29.15
C ILE A 542 14.99 10.64 -30.25
N GLY A 543 14.84 9.32 -30.23
CA GLY A 543 15.54 8.38 -31.10
C GLY A 543 14.61 7.38 -31.81
N PRO A 544 13.75 7.81 -32.76
CA PRO A 544 12.77 6.93 -33.40
C PRO A 544 13.36 5.78 -34.23
N HIS A 545 14.64 5.88 -34.61
CA HIS A 545 15.37 4.84 -35.35
C HIS A 545 16.17 3.87 -34.46
N ALA A 546 16.03 3.95 -33.12
CA ALA A 546 16.76 3.08 -32.22
C ALA A 546 16.35 1.59 -32.40
N SER A 547 17.36 0.70 -32.49
CA SER A 547 17.15 -0.74 -32.59
C SER A 547 16.39 -1.30 -31.33
N SER A 548 15.74 -2.45 -31.50
CA SER A 548 15.05 -3.15 -30.40
C SER A 548 15.97 -3.36 -29.20
N SER A 549 17.19 -3.84 -29.42
CA SER A 549 18.19 -4.06 -28.37
C SER A 549 18.54 -2.77 -27.61
N ARG A 550 18.78 -1.64 -28.34
CA ARG A 550 19.09 -0.35 -27.72
C ARG A 550 17.92 0.17 -26.86
N ARG A 551 16.68 0.02 -27.34
CA ARG A 551 15.46 0.40 -26.59
C ARG A 551 15.37 -0.37 -25.28
N VAL A 552 15.58 -1.70 -25.32
CA VAL A 552 15.57 -2.56 -24.13
C VAL A 552 16.71 -2.19 -23.18
N THR A 553 17.92 -1.89 -23.69
CA THR A 553 19.05 -1.47 -22.85
C THR A 553 18.75 -0.15 -22.13
N VAL A 554 18.21 0.84 -22.83
CA VAL A 554 17.80 2.11 -22.21
C VAL A 554 16.74 1.89 -21.15
N SER A 555 15.74 1.02 -21.41
CA SER A 555 14.72 0.66 -20.41
C SER A 555 15.34 0.06 -19.14
N LYS A 556 16.31 -0.84 -19.29
CA LYS A 556 17.02 -1.47 -18.16
C LYS A 556 17.77 -0.46 -17.30
N VAL A 557 18.47 0.48 -17.92
CA VAL A 557 19.20 1.54 -17.18
C VAL A 557 18.22 2.44 -16.43
N LEU A 558 17.14 2.87 -17.09
CA LEU A 558 16.13 3.73 -16.47
C LEU A 558 15.36 3.02 -15.35
N LEU A 559 15.14 1.71 -15.47
CA LEU A 559 14.56 0.90 -14.39
C LEU A 559 15.46 0.93 -13.15
N LEU A 560 16.76 0.74 -13.30
CA LEU A 560 17.70 0.78 -12.17
C LEU A 560 17.73 2.17 -11.52
N VAL A 561 17.76 3.24 -12.33
CA VAL A 561 17.72 4.61 -11.81
C VAL A 561 16.45 4.88 -11.03
N ALA A 562 15.28 4.46 -11.55
CA ALA A 562 14.00 4.60 -10.85
C ALA A 562 13.96 3.83 -9.53
N ALA A 563 14.49 2.60 -9.50
CA ALA A 563 14.56 1.78 -8.29
C ALA A 563 15.45 2.42 -7.21
N LEU A 564 16.62 2.92 -7.57
CA LEU A 564 17.55 3.59 -6.64
C LEU A 564 16.96 4.90 -6.12
N ALA A 565 16.33 5.70 -6.98
CA ALA A 565 15.66 6.92 -6.57
C ALA A 565 14.52 6.65 -5.58
N ALA A 566 13.69 5.65 -5.86
CA ALA A 566 12.60 5.27 -4.97
C ALA A 566 13.11 4.67 -3.64
N ALA A 567 14.21 3.91 -3.65
CA ALA A 567 14.87 3.41 -2.44
C ALA A 567 15.38 4.56 -1.56
N ALA A 568 15.99 5.58 -2.15
CA ALA A 568 16.46 6.76 -1.43
C ALA A 568 15.32 7.54 -0.74
N VAL A 569 14.16 7.65 -1.39
CA VAL A 569 12.98 8.28 -0.79
C VAL A 569 12.35 7.38 0.27
N ALA A 570 12.22 6.08 0.02
CA ALA A 570 11.66 5.12 0.97
C ALA A 570 12.49 5.02 2.26
N ALA A 571 13.82 5.17 2.18
CA ALA A 571 14.71 5.20 3.32
C ALA A 571 14.41 6.35 4.32
N GLN A 572 13.77 7.42 3.86
CA GLN A 572 13.34 8.56 4.69
C GLN A 572 12.02 8.30 5.43
N ARG A 573 11.34 7.18 5.16
CA ARG A 573 10.04 6.82 5.76
C ARG A 573 9.00 7.95 5.67
N PRO A 574 8.64 8.40 4.47
CA PRO A 574 7.87 9.64 4.28
C PRO A 574 6.45 9.59 4.84
N ALA A 575 5.78 8.43 4.79
CA ALA A 575 4.43 8.22 5.30
C ALA A 575 4.10 6.72 5.37
N ASP A 576 2.94 6.36 5.94
CA ASP A 576 2.44 4.99 5.97
C ASP A 576 2.23 4.43 4.56
N ILE A 577 2.42 3.10 4.40
CA ILE A 577 2.30 2.41 3.11
C ILE A 577 0.94 2.72 2.45
N LEU A 578 -0.14 2.59 3.22
CA LEU A 578 -1.49 2.74 2.69
C LEU A 578 -1.79 4.18 2.25
N PHE A 579 -1.26 5.18 2.97
CA PHE A 579 -1.38 6.59 2.58
C PHE A 579 -0.72 6.87 1.23
N LEU A 580 0.53 6.48 1.05
CA LEU A 580 1.28 6.69 -0.20
C LEU A 580 0.56 6.05 -1.39
N VAL A 581 0.06 4.83 -1.19
CA VAL A 581 -0.71 4.11 -2.22
C VAL A 581 -1.98 4.88 -2.56
N THR A 582 -2.76 5.31 -1.57
CA THR A 582 -4.03 6.02 -1.79
C THR A 582 -3.83 7.37 -2.49
N ALA A 583 -2.75 8.09 -2.15
CA ALA A 583 -2.36 9.32 -2.84
C ALA A 583 -2.05 9.06 -4.33
N ALA A 584 -1.32 7.98 -4.65
CA ALA A 584 -1.05 7.58 -6.02
C ALA A 584 -2.35 7.27 -6.81
N PHE A 585 -3.35 6.66 -6.16
CA PHE A 585 -4.67 6.42 -6.76
C PHE A 585 -5.41 7.73 -7.06
N SER A 586 -5.43 8.69 -6.15
CA SER A 586 -6.02 10.01 -6.37
C SER A 586 -5.34 10.76 -7.52
N ILE A 587 -4.01 10.68 -7.62
CA ILE A 587 -3.22 11.25 -8.73
C ILE A 587 -3.60 10.58 -10.06
N ALA A 588 -3.60 9.25 -10.12
CA ALA A 588 -3.95 8.51 -11.32
C ALA A 588 -5.40 8.74 -11.76
N ALA A 589 -6.35 8.73 -10.80
CA ALA A 589 -7.76 9.03 -11.05
C ALA A 589 -7.93 10.36 -11.78
N SER A 590 -7.35 11.41 -11.24
CA SER A 590 -7.51 12.78 -11.73
C SER A 590 -6.80 13.02 -13.06
N ALA A 591 -5.65 12.40 -13.25
CA ALA A 591 -4.85 12.58 -14.47
C ALA A 591 -5.38 11.77 -15.65
N PHE A 592 -5.83 10.52 -15.43
CA PHE A 592 -6.09 9.59 -16.53
C PHE A 592 -7.56 9.28 -16.78
N PHE A 593 -8.35 9.07 -15.72
CA PHE A 593 -9.68 8.51 -15.88
C PHE A 593 -10.59 9.34 -16.79
N PRO A 594 -10.71 10.68 -16.63
CA PRO A 594 -11.51 11.50 -17.53
C PRO A 594 -11.08 11.40 -19.00
N ALA A 595 -9.77 11.48 -19.23
CA ALA A 595 -9.21 11.43 -20.58
C ALA A 595 -9.37 10.04 -21.24
N LEU A 596 -9.23 8.96 -20.49
CA LEU A 596 -9.42 7.59 -20.98
C LEU A 596 -10.89 7.32 -21.31
N VAL A 597 -11.80 7.61 -20.39
CA VAL A 597 -13.25 7.36 -20.58
C VAL A 597 -13.80 8.20 -21.73
N LEU A 598 -13.57 9.51 -21.72
CA LEU A 598 -14.02 10.38 -22.80
C LEU A 598 -13.31 10.06 -24.11
N GLY A 599 -12.06 9.62 -24.06
CA GLY A 599 -11.29 9.18 -25.22
C GLY A 599 -11.89 7.96 -25.92
N ILE A 600 -12.45 7.03 -25.16
CA ILE A 600 -13.08 5.80 -25.66
C ILE A 600 -14.54 6.06 -26.08
N PHE A 601 -15.32 6.75 -25.24
CA PHE A 601 -16.77 6.80 -25.39
C PHE A 601 -17.34 8.08 -26.01
N TRP A 602 -16.55 9.17 -26.08
CA TRP A 602 -17.01 10.45 -26.59
C TRP A 602 -16.18 10.93 -27.79
N SER A 603 -16.76 10.82 -28.99
CA SER A 603 -16.07 11.17 -30.25
C SER A 603 -15.75 12.65 -30.40
N ARG A 604 -16.42 13.54 -29.62
CA ARG A 604 -16.20 15.00 -29.68
C ARG A 604 -14.98 15.43 -28.86
N ALA A 605 -14.51 14.60 -27.90
CA ALA A 605 -13.32 14.90 -27.11
C ALA A 605 -12.10 15.15 -28.02
N ASN A 606 -11.44 16.27 -27.81
CA ASN A 606 -10.31 16.71 -28.64
C ASN A 606 -9.03 16.90 -27.82
N LYS A 607 -7.94 17.26 -28.51
CA LYS A 607 -6.62 17.44 -27.90
C LYS A 607 -6.61 18.47 -26.78
N TRP A 608 -7.22 19.63 -26.99
CA TRP A 608 -7.21 20.72 -26.02
C TRP A 608 -8.01 20.39 -24.77
N GLY A 609 -9.18 19.77 -24.96
CA GLY A 609 -10.00 19.27 -23.84
C GLY A 609 -9.25 18.24 -23.00
N ALA A 610 -8.61 17.28 -23.64
CA ALA A 610 -7.81 16.28 -22.93
C ALA A 610 -6.63 16.91 -22.15
N LEU A 611 -5.89 17.85 -22.77
CA LEU A 611 -4.78 18.55 -22.11
C LEU A 611 -5.24 19.32 -20.88
N CYS A 612 -6.30 20.16 -21.03
CA CYS A 612 -6.84 20.93 -19.91
C CYS A 612 -7.44 20.04 -18.82
N GLY A 613 -8.13 18.95 -19.21
CA GLY A 613 -8.71 18.00 -18.27
C GLY A 613 -7.65 17.27 -17.45
N MET A 614 -6.62 16.75 -18.11
CA MET A 614 -5.53 16.05 -17.43
C MET A 614 -4.69 17.01 -16.56
N ALA A 615 -4.29 18.17 -17.09
CA ALA A 615 -3.47 19.13 -16.36
C ALA A 615 -4.24 19.78 -15.20
N GLY A 616 -5.51 20.16 -15.42
CA GLY A 616 -6.35 20.74 -14.39
C GLY A 616 -6.70 19.75 -13.26
N GLY A 617 -7.11 18.52 -13.63
CA GLY A 617 -7.42 17.47 -12.65
C GLY A 617 -6.22 17.09 -11.81
N LEU A 618 -5.07 16.83 -12.45
CA LEU A 618 -3.82 16.53 -11.78
C LEU A 618 -3.34 17.71 -10.91
N GLY A 619 -3.34 18.92 -11.48
CA GLY A 619 -2.88 20.12 -10.78
C GLY A 619 -3.68 20.41 -9.51
N LEU A 620 -5.01 20.30 -9.57
CA LEU A 620 -5.86 20.49 -8.38
C LEU A 620 -5.61 19.42 -7.33
N THR A 621 -5.48 18.16 -7.74
CA THR A 621 -5.18 17.05 -6.82
C THR A 621 -3.83 17.25 -6.12
N LEU A 622 -2.78 17.62 -6.86
CA LEU A 622 -1.45 17.90 -6.29
C LEU A 622 -1.48 19.13 -5.37
N TYR A 623 -2.17 20.21 -5.77
CA TYR A 623 -2.34 21.37 -4.92
C TYR A 623 -2.96 21.02 -3.58
N TYR A 624 -4.06 20.23 -3.61
CA TYR A 624 -4.75 19.82 -2.38
C TYR A 624 -3.90 18.91 -1.50
N LEU A 625 -3.16 17.96 -2.09
CA LEU A 625 -2.21 17.09 -1.38
C LEU A 625 -1.09 17.92 -0.72
N ILE A 626 -0.42 18.79 -1.48
CA ILE A 626 0.70 19.63 -0.97
C ILE A 626 0.20 20.56 0.14
N ARG A 627 -1.01 21.11 0.00
CA ARG A 627 -1.59 22.04 0.95
C ARG A 627 -1.92 21.40 2.30
N ASN A 628 -2.31 20.13 2.31
CA ASN A 628 -2.94 19.51 3.47
C ASN A 628 -2.19 18.29 4.04
N GLU A 629 -1.25 17.69 3.29
CA GLU A 629 -0.52 16.52 3.77
C GLU A 629 0.75 16.93 4.53
N VAL A 630 0.92 16.40 5.75
CA VAL A 630 1.96 16.85 6.69
C VAL A 630 3.37 16.73 6.10
N TRP A 631 3.71 15.60 5.49
CA TRP A 631 5.04 15.39 4.91
C TRP A 631 5.29 16.30 3.71
N LEU A 632 4.30 16.44 2.81
CA LEU A 632 4.42 17.33 1.65
C LEU A 632 4.49 18.79 2.05
N ARG A 633 3.73 19.20 3.06
CA ARG A 633 3.81 20.54 3.63
C ARG A 633 5.22 20.85 4.12
N GLY A 634 5.84 19.91 4.85
CA GLY A 634 7.24 20.04 5.28
C GLY A 634 8.21 20.15 4.12
N LEU A 635 8.05 19.30 3.09
CA LEU A 635 8.91 19.28 1.90
C LEU A 635 8.83 20.59 1.10
N PHE A 636 7.62 21.15 0.95
CA PHE A 636 7.38 22.38 0.18
C PHE A 636 7.36 23.66 1.02
N GLY A 637 7.65 23.58 2.32
CA GLY A 637 7.70 24.77 3.23
C GLY A 637 6.33 25.44 3.44
N VAL A 638 5.21 24.68 3.39
CA VAL A 638 3.86 25.23 3.55
C VAL A 638 3.55 25.45 5.03
N THR A 639 3.51 26.72 5.46
CA THR A 639 3.24 27.13 6.85
C THR A 639 1.78 27.51 7.13
N ALA A 640 0.99 27.78 6.07
CA ALA A 640 -0.42 28.16 6.20
C ALA A 640 -1.25 27.06 6.91
N PRO A 641 -2.33 27.39 7.66
CA PRO A 641 -3.16 26.40 8.35
C PRO A 641 -3.75 25.36 7.38
N LEU A 642 -4.13 24.20 7.91
CA LEU A 642 -4.84 23.18 7.14
C LEU A 642 -6.15 23.74 6.57
N ASP A 643 -6.45 23.41 5.31
CA ASP A 643 -7.62 23.87 4.59
C ASP A 643 -8.32 22.67 3.95
N LEU A 644 -9.09 21.94 4.76
CA LEU A 644 -9.81 20.74 4.33
C LEU A 644 -11.17 21.14 3.76
N TRP A 645 -11.29 21.16 2.45
CA TRP A 645 -12.53 21.46 1.75
C TRP A 645 -13.60 20.42 2.08
N PHE A 646 -14.71 20.89 2.65
CA PHE A 646 -15.82 20.03 3.12
C PHE A 646 -15.40 18.96 4.16
N GLY A 647 -14.27 19.13 4.82
CA GLY A 647 -13.71 18.15 5.75
C GLY A 647 -13.13 16.89 5.08
N ILE A 648 -12.86 16.92 3.77
CA ILE A 648 -12.31 15.78 3.03
C ILE A 648 -10.81 15.64 3.33
N LEU A 649 -10.38 14.42 3.66
CA LEU A 649 -8.98 14.11 3.94
C LEU A 649 -8.12 14.12 2.67
N PRO A 650 -6.82 14.48 2.78
CA PRO A 650 -5.91 14.59 1.62
C PRO A 650 -5.83 13.33 0.75
N VAL A 651 -5.92 12.14 1.34
CA VAL A 651 -5.92 10.85 0.61
C VAL A 651 -7.01 10.78 -0.46
N SER A 652 -8.11 11.50 -0.27
CA SER A 652 -9.26 11.54 -1.18
C SER A 652 -9.26 12.77 -2.10
N ALA A 653 -8.11 13.41 -2.33
CA ALA A 653 -7.98 14.60 -3.20
C ALA A 653 -8.54 14.41 -4.61
N GLY A 654 -8.56 13.18 -5.12
CA GLY A 654 -9.14 12.84 -6.42
C GLY A 654 -10.63 13.18 -6.55
N VAL A 655 -11.38 13.29 -5.44
CA VAL A 655 -12.79 13.68 -5.47
C VAL A 655 -13.00 15.09 -6.05
N PHE A 656 -12.00 15.96 -5.96
CA PHE A 656 -11.99 17.30 -6.56
C PHE A 656 -11.38 17.28 -7.96
N GLY A 657 -10.27 16.55 -8.14
CA GLY A 657 -9.54 16.52 -9.40
C GLY A 657 -10.28 15.81 -10.53
N VAL A 658 -10.99 14.71 -10.25
CA VAL A 658 -11.72 13.93 -11.27
C VAL A 658 -12.87 14.74 -11.89
N PRO A 659 -13.79 15.37 -11.10
CA PRO A 659 -14.84 16.20 -11.68
C PRO A 659 -14.30 17.42 -12.46
N LEU A 660 -13.26 18.07 -11.95
CA LEU A 660 -12.59 19.15 -12.70
C LEU A 660 -12.01 18.63 -14.02
N GLY A 661 -11.38 17.46 -14.00
CA GLY A 661 -10.83 16.82 -15.20
C GLY A 661 -11.90 16.52 -16.24
N PHE A 662 -13.06 15.96 -15.84
CA PHE A 662 -14.20 15.75 -16.73
C PHE A 662 -14.78 17.07 -17.25
N GLY A 663 -15.04 18.02 -16.35
CA GLY A 663 -15.61 19.33 -16.70
C GLY A 663 -14.74 20.11 -17.67
N ALA A 664 -13.43 20.21 -17.38
CA ALA A 664 -12.47 20.88 -18.24
C ALA A 664 -12.35 20.17 -19.61
N CYS A 665 -12.27 18.83 -19.62
CA CYS A 665 -12.22 18.09 -20.86
C CYS A 665 -13.46 18.31 -21.72
N VAL A 666 -14.64 18.30 -21.15
CA VAL A 666 -15.90 18.52 -21.88
C VAL A 666 -16.02 19.97 -22.35
N LEU A 667 -15.90 20.93 -21.44
CA LEU A 667 -16.08 22.36 -21.76
C LEU A 667 -15.07 22.83 -22.83
N VAL A 668 -13.78 22.54 -22.63
CA VAL A 668 -12.76 22.95 -23.60
C VAL A 668 -12.93 22.22 -24.93
N SER A 669 -13.32 20.93 -24.92
CA SER A 669 -13.61 20.24 -26.18
C SER A 669 -14.78 20.86 -26.94
N LEU A 670 -15.82 21.36 -26.27
CA LEU A 670 -16.93 22.02 -26.91
C LEU A 670 -16.56 23.39 -27.46
N LEU A 671 -15.71 24.13 -26.75
CA LEU A 671 -15.28 25.49 -27.11
C LEU A 671 -14.18 25.53 -28.18
N THR A 672 -13.54 24.41 -28.47
CA THR A 672 -12.41 24.33 -29.41
C THR A 672 -12.78 23.50 -30.65
N PRO A 673 -12.04 23.59 -31.77
CA PRO A 673 -12.35 22.86 -32.99
C PRO A 673 -12.58 21.36 -32.78
N PRO A 674 -13.51 20.73 -33.53
CA PRO A 674 -13.75 19.30 -33.42
C PRO A 674 -12.51 18.48 -33.81
N PRO A 675 -12.38 17.26 -33.27
CA PRO A 675 -11.30 16.36 -33.66
C PRO A 675 -11.41 15.96 -35.15
N SER A 676 -10.29 15.60 -35.77
CA SER A 676 -10.24 15.17 -37.15
C SER A 676 -11.16 13.99 -37.47
N ALA A 677 -11.53 13.79 -38.72
CA ALA A 677 -12.32 12.64 -39.13
C ALA A 677 -11.61 11.30 -38.79
N GLU A 678 -10.28 11.28 -38.90
CA GLU A 678 -9.46 10.14 -38.53
C GLU A 678 -9.56 9.82 -37.02
N ALA A 679 -9.43 10.81 -36.15
CA ALA A 679 -9.59 10.64 -34.70
C ALA A 679 -11.01 10.18 -34.30
N ARG A 680 -12.04 10.64 -35.02
CA ARG A 680 -13.42 10.13 -34.82
C ARG A 680 -13.59 8.70 -35.32
N GLY A 681 -12.96 8.37 -36.47
CA GLY A 681 -12.89 7.01 -37.00
C GLY A 681 -12.21 6.05 -36.03
N PHE A 682 -11.12 6.47 -35.41
CA PHE A 682 -10.42 5.73 -34.36
C PHE A 682 -11.34 5.34 -33.19
N VAL A 683 -12.13 6.28 -32.66
CA VAL A 683 -13.10 6.00 -31.58
C VAL A 683 -14.12 4.95 -32.03
N ARG A 684 -14.63 5.08 -33.26
CA ARG A 684 -15.58 4.09 -33.82
C ARG A 684 -14.93 2.70 -33.92
N SER A 685 -13.71 2.63 -34.45
CA SER A 685 -12.97 1.36 -34.58
C SER A 685 -12.71 0.67 -33.23
N LEU A 686 -12.50 1.41 -32.14
CA LEU A 686 -12.35 0.85 -30.80
C LEU A 686 -13.67 0.25 -30.26
N ARG A 687 -14.80 0.86 -30.55
CA ARG A 687 -16.10 0.50 -29.97
C ARG A 687 -16.84 -0.62 -30.74
N TYR A 688 -16.73 -0.64 -32.04
CA TYR A 688 -17.40 -1.66 -32.84
C TYR A 688 -16.52 -2.89 -33.06
N PRO A 689 -17.08 -4.12 -33.00
CA PRO A 689 -16.32 -5.29 -33.38
C PRO A 689 -15.89 -5.14 -34.85
N GLY A 690 -14.59 -5.20 -35.11
CA GLY A 690 -14.10 -5.36 -36.48
C GLY A 690 -14.47 -6.75 -37.01
N PRO A 691 -14.42 -6.97 -38.31
CA PRO A 691 -14.46 -8.34 -38.84
C PRO A 691 -13.35 -9.12 -38.12
N GLY A 692 -13.71 -10.28 -37.54
CA GLY A 692 -12.95 -11.11 -36.63
C GLY A 692 -11.64 -11.63 -37.22
#